data_3927819660ece29636431fc33acc34b1
#
_entry.id   3927819660ece29636431fc33acc34b1
#
_cell.length_a   1.000
_cell.length_b   1.000
_cell.length_c   1.000
_cell.angle_alpha   90.00
_cell.angle_beta   90.00
_cell.angle_gamma   90.00
#
_symmetry.space_group_name_H-M   'P 1'
#
loop_
_entity.id
_entity.type
_entity.pdbx_description
1 polymer ?
#
loop_
_entity_poly.entity_id
_entity_poly.type
_entity_poly.pdbx_seq_one_letter_code
_entity_poly.pdbx_strand_id
1 'polypeptide(L)'
;MTIYFYLSRTFSVVTLITLLGGLLMPSDSMSAVPIVQPGAPGNASRELDAETAVAIANSSYTVADVHFMQDMIIHHHQALVMSRLAAPSTNNPAILDLAGRIDISQADEISFMQDWLRKRTEEVPDPAQHPKNTHDTMVGMATPTQMAQLAKSKSTDFDRLFLNLMISHHDGAVKMVEKLREQSGSTYDPLLNEFASDVTNDQAVEIERMNALLIGLSSDPRAGLTAGLYDAGEAILNMQLLVSHRKPLGFYDPANPAERGADKPEDEQDDEAEKEDKKSTDEEEDEDKPQPIEKAAEDRRYPMLSFSNTDMAFRDDLLVAGSYHGFNMYHIDEEGLPTLITSVVCPGGQGDISIVGDLLIMSVEQTRSRLDCGLQGVIADASPDRFRGLRIFDISDLSRPMHVGAVQTCRGSHTHSVVAGPTPEGKILVYNSGTSSVREEEELDHCIDDIPGDDRTALFRIDVIEIPVDDPSQSRIIDSPAVFADPETGVLAGLWRGGDHGDDTQETARTDQCHDITVFPSANLAAGACSGNGILFDITDARNPVRIDVVTDSGFAYWHSATFNNEGTKVLFTDEWGGGGRARCRAWDPLTWGADAIYDIVGKKLEFRSHYKIPAPQLETENCVAHNGSIVPVPGRDIFVQAWYQGGISVIDFTDSFNPFEIAYFDRGPILEDELITGGFWSAYYYQGTIYGTEITRGLDVLKLIPSKYLSENEIAAAAMAYPVIGPRRLFNPQHQVPMTWPAAPEVARAYIDQLMRDDAISEDAAERIGDMLDQVTLAMQNGGDNRLARQINSYRLSAKGSNVALTQHRLEKLDATLKGIAAGLRG
;
A
#
# COMPACT_ATOMS: atom_id res chain seq x y z
N MET A 1 -15.12 72.34 10.15
CA MET A 1 -15.13 73.61 9.49
C MET A 1 -15.82 73.36 8.17
N THR A 2 -17.15 73.37 8.11
CA THR A 2 -18.06 74.45 7.65
C THR A 2 -17.70 74.89 6.23
N ILE A 3 -18.54 74.80 5.19
CA ILE A 3 -19.89 75.41 4.91
C ILE A 3 -20.28 74.90 3.52
N TYR A 4 -21.44 74.31 3.23
CA TYR A 4 -22.68 74.71 2.65
C TYR A 4 -22.65 75.69 1.43
N PHE A 5 -23.36 75.40 0.30
CA PHE A 5 -24.63 76.05 -0.22
C PHE A 5 -24.92 75.52 -1.63
N TYR A 6 -26.04 74.81 -1.93
CA TYR A 6 -27.40 75.17 -2.37
C TYR A 6 -27.54 76.29 -3.48
N LEU A 7 -28.26 75.93 -4.57
CA LEU A 7 -29.45 76.58 -5.16
C LEU A 7 -29.57 76.23 -6.66
N SER A 8 -30.45 75.49 -7.13
CA SER A 8 -31.83 75.58 -7.67
C SER A 8 -32.17 76.73 -8.59
N ARG A 9 -32.72 76.48 -9.76
CA ARG A 9 -33.91 76.94 -10.45
C ARG A 9 -33.74 77.01 -11.99
N THR A 10 -34.46 76.30 -12.77
CA THR A 10 -35.82 76.38 -13.40
C THR A 10 -35.96 77.31 -14.61
N PHE A 11 -36.58 76.76 -15.68
CA PHE A 11 -37.40 77.36 -16.81
C PHE A 11 -36.68 78.18 -17.84
N SER A 12 -36.81 77.97 -19.15
CA SER A 12 -38.05 78.10 -19.99
C SER A 12 -37.81 77.67 -21.44
N VAL A 13 -38.85 77.18 -22.02
CA VAL A 13 -39.10 76.90 -23.43
C VAL A 13 -39.04 78.15 -24.28
N VAL A 14 -38.35 78.10 -25.45
CA VAL A 14 -38.73 78.85 -26.63
C VAL A 14 -38.49 78.12 -27.91
N THR A 15 -39.53 77.74 -28.58
CA THR A 15 -39.59 77.21 -29.95
C THR A 15 -39.25 78.31 -30.95
N LEU A 16 -38.32 78.07 -31.88
CA LEU A 16 -38.26 78.85 -33.14
C LEU A 16 -37.83 77.93 -34.30
N ILE A 17 -38.70 77.78 -35.21
CA ILE A 17 -38.55 77.12 -36.52
C ILE A 17 -37.79 78.08 -37.45
N THR A 18 -36.68 77.60 -38.08
CA THR A 18 -36.29 78.18 -39.40
C THR A 18 -35.63 77.08 -40.23
N LEU A 19 -36.17 76.95 -41.42
CA LEU A 19 -35.73 76.03 -42.51
C LEU A 19 -34.41 76.54 -43.15
N LEU A 20 -33.71 75.59 -43.74
CA LEU A 20 -32.91 75.52 -44.98
C LEU A 20 -31.45 75.26 -44.79
N GLY A 21 -30.98 74.25 -45.51
CA GLY A 21 -29.62 74.14 -46.02
C GLY A 21 -28.92 72.87 -45.81
N GLY A 22 -29.21 71.93 -46.70
CA GLY A 22 -28.49 70.64 -46.64
C GLY A 22 -27.02 70.79 -46.95
N LEU A 23 -26.25 70.13 -46.15
CA LEU A 23 -24.92 69.59 -46.51
C LEU A 23 -24.88 68.18 -45.94
N LEU A 24 -25.01 67.18 -46.81
CA LEU A 24 -24.71 65.81 -46.56
C LEU A 24 -23.18 65.68 -46.25
N MET A 25 -22.87 65.58 -44.97
CA MET A 25 -21.58 65.04 -44.56
C MET A 25 -21.76 63.48 -44.54
N PRO A 26 -20.87 62.70 -45.09
CA PRO A 26 -20.92 61.27 -44.86
C PRO A 26 -20.69 61.03 -43.38
N SER A 27 -21.66 60.41 -42.67
CA SER A 27 -21.46 59.83 -41.40
C SER A 27 -20.51 58.63 -41.64
N ASP A 28 -19.27 58.80 -41.31
CA ASP A 28 -18.40 57.65 -41.05
C ASP A 28 -19.11 56.82 -39.98
N SER A 29 -19.81 55.79 -40.43
CA SER A 29 -20.21 54.68 -39.56
C SER A 29 -18.90 54.02 -39.08
N MET A 30 -18.44 54.46 -37.91
CA MET A 30 -17.48 53.64 -37.19
C MET A 30 -18.13 52.24 -37.14
N SER A 31 -17.59 51.31 -37.94
CA SER A 31 -17.92 49.88 -37.84
C SER A 31 -17.68 49.50 -36.39
N ALA A 32 -18.72 49.08 -35.70
CA ALA A 32 -18.57 48.58 -34.33
C ALA A 32 -17.54 47.45 -34.38
N VAL A 33 -16.60 47.47 -33.45
CA VAL A 33 -15.62 46.39 -33.30
C VAL A 33 -16.37 45.06 -33.14
N PRO A 34 -16.12 44.04 -33.99
CA PRO A 34 -16.85 42.80 -33.91
C PRO A 34 -16.58 42.07 -32.58
N ILE A 35 -17.63 41.54 -31.96
CA ILE A 35 -17.54 40.58 -30.85
C ILE A 35 -17.57 39.19 -31.46
N VAL A 36 -16.53 38.40 -31.28
CA VAL A 36 -16.41 37.09 -31.91
C VAL A 36 -16.31 35.97 -30.87
N GLN A 37 -16.95 34.85 -31.16
CA GLN A 37 -16.80 33.61 -30.42
C GLN A 37 -16.01 32.59 -31.30
N PRO A 38 -14.84 32.09 -30.87
CA PRO A 38 -14.10 31.06 -31.57
C PRO A 38 -14.91 29.79 -31.72
N GLY A 39 -14.75 29.09 -32.84
CA GLY A 39 -15.24 27.72 -33.02
C GLY A 39 -14.32 26.69 -32.30
N ALA A 40 -14.65 25.42 -32.39
CA ALA A 40 -13.74 24.34 -32.00
C ALA A 40 -12.46 24.40 -32.89
N PRO A 41 -11.32 23.81 -32.43
CA PRO A 41 -10.09 23.83 -33.22
C PRO A 41 -10.32 23.48 -34.69
N GLY A 42 -9.88 24.35 -35.60
CA GLY A 42 -10.11 24.25 -37.06
C GLY A 42 -11.45 24.78 -37.58
N ASN A 43 -12.37 25.24 -36.72
CA ASN A 43 -13.63 25.83 -37.12
C ASN A 43 -13.61 27.36 -37.07
N ALA A 44 -14.36 28.01 -37.97
CA ALA A 44 -14.43 29.46 -38.05
C ALA A 44 -15.13 30.06 -36.82
N SER A 45 -14.66 31.24 -36.39
CA SER A 45 -15.32 32.07 -35.39
C SER A 45 -16.65 32.61 -35.92
N ARG A 46 -17.62 32.82 -35.01
CA ARG A 46 -18.89 33.49 -35.30
C ARG A 46 -18.97 34.89 -34.64
N GLU A 47 -19.61 35.82 -35.29
CA GLU A 47 -19.92 37.14 -34.69
C GLU A 47 -21.11 37.02 -33.73
N LEU A 48 -21.01 37.70 -32.60
CA LEU A 48 -22.08 37.83 -31.60
C LEU A 48 -22.53 39.26 -31.51
N ASP A 49 -23.79 39.48 -31.16
CA ASP A 49 -24.25 40.76 -30.64
C ASP A 49 -23.91 40.89 -29.15
N ALA A 50 -23.92 42.09 -28.60
CA ALA A 50 -23.57 42.36 -27.21
C ALA A 50 -24.47 41.64 -26.20
N GLU A 51 -25.76 41.46 -26.52
CA GLU A 51 -26.71 40.79 -25.66
C GLU A 51 -26.43 39.27 -25.57
N THR A 52 -26.16 38.64 -26.71
CA THR A 52 -25.74 37.23 -26.77
C THR A 52 -24.39 37.02 -26.09
N ALA A 53 -23.42 37.93 -26.28
CA ALA A 53 -22.11 37.82 -25.61
C ALA A 53 -22.24 37.93 -24.08
N VAL A 54 -23.10 38.80 -23.58
CA VAL A 54 -23.40 38.89 -22.13
C VAL A 54 -24.14 37.65 -21.64
N ALA A 55 -25.10 37.10 -22.43
CA ALA A 55 -25.84 35.91 -22.05
C ALA A 55 -24.95 34.66 -21.96
N ILE A 56 -23.89 34.57 -22.76
CA ILE A 56 -22.91 33.49 -22.74
C ILE A 56 -22.05 33.49 -21.47
N ALA A 57 -21.87 34.64 -20.82
CA ALA A 57 -21.10 34.77 -19.59
C ALA A 57 -21.68 34.02 -18.39
N ASN A 58 -22.73 33.24 -18.55
CA ASN A 58 -23.54 32.54 -17.58
C ASN A 58 -22.78 32.18 -16.26
N SER A 59 -22.88 33.08 -15.30
CA SER A 59 -22.35 32.93 -13.93
C SER A 59 -23.47 32.53 -12.97
N SER A 60 -24.36 31.65 -13.41
CA SER A 60 -25.47 31.15 -12.60
C SER A 60 -24.98 30.17 -11.51
N TYR A 61 -25.69 30.13 -10.43
CA TYR A 61 -25.51 29.16 -9.34
C TYR A 61 -26.70 28.23 -9.25
N THR A 62 -26.49 27.07 -8.62
CA THR A 62 -27.47 26.02 -8.43
C THR A 62 -27.99 26.00 -6.98
N VAL A 63 -29.05 25.19 -6.75
CA VAL A 63 -29.54 24.90 -5.39
C VAL A 63 -28.46 24.15 -4.58
N ALA A 64 -27.66 23.30 -5.24
CA ALA A 64 -26.56 22.61 -4.60
C ALA A 64 -25.48 23.58 -4.09
N ASP A 65 -25.18 24.62 -4.87
CA ASP A 65 -24.23 25.66 -4.45
C ASP A 65 -24.74 26.44 -3.21
N VAL A 66 -26.04 26.73 -3.16
CA VAL A 66 -26.66 27.38 -1.99
C VAL A 66 -26.58 26.49 -0.76
N HIS A 67 -26.93 25.22 -0.89
CA HIS A 67 -26.87 24.24 0.21
C HIS A 67 -25.43 24.08 0.73
N PHE A 68 -24.45 23.96 -0.18
CA PHE A 68 -23.04 23.90 0.19
C PHE A 68 -22.61 25.11 1.02
N MET A 69 -22.93 26.34 0.58
CA MET A 69 -22.60 27.55 1.32
C MET A 69 -23.27 27.60 2.69
N GLN A 70 -24.53 27.16 2.78
CA GLN A 70 -25.28 27.11 4.03
C GLN A 70 -24.71 26.11 5.01
N ASP A 71 -24.41 24.90 4.56
CA ASP A 71 -23.89 23.81 5.37
C ASP A 71 -22.43 24.10 5.80
N MET A 72 -21.61 24.66 4.92
CA MET A 72 -20.23 25.02 5.20
C MET A 72 -20.10 26.15 6.26
N ILE A 73 -21.06 27.09 6.33
CA ILE A 73 -21.13 28.08 7.43
C ILE A 73 -21.24 27.40 8.78
N ILE A 74 -22.08 26.37 8.89
CA ILE A 74 -22.31 25.64 10.13
C ILE A 74 -21.10 24.75 10.46
N HIS A 75 -20.54 24.14 9.43
CA HIS A 75 -19.33 23.32 9.52
C HIS A 75 -18.18 24.16 10.08
N HIS A 76 -17.81 25.26 9.46
CA HIS A 76 -16.75 26.16 9.89
C HIS A 76 -16.97 26.76 11.29
N HIS A 77 -18.21 27.00 11.68
CA HIS A 77 -18.50 27.45 13.04
C HIS A 77 -18.07 26.44 14.11
N GLN A 78 -18.12 25.12 13.83
CA GLN A 78 -17.62 24.13 14.79
C GLN A 78 -16.10 24.25 14.96
N ALA A 79 -15.34 24.53 13.90
CA ALA A 79 -13.90 24.76 13.98
C ALA A 79 -13.57 25.96 14.89
N LEU A 80 -14.35 27.06 14.76
CA LEU A 80 -14.21 28.22 15.68
C LEU A 80 -14.46 27.82 17.14
N VAL A 81 -15.48 27.01 17.40
CA VAL A 81 -15.78 26.53 18.76
C VAL A 81 -14.64 25.68 19.30
N MET A 82 -14.08 24.74 18.49
CA MET A 82 -12.93 23.91 18.88
C MET A 82 -11.69 24.76 19.14
N SER A 83 -11.37 25.69 18.25
CA SER A 83 -10.18 26.56 18.34
C SER A 83 -10.20 27.43 19.61
N ARG A 84 -11.36 27.97 19.99
CA ARG A 84 -11.53 28.79 21.21
C ARG A 84 -11.40 27.98 22.51
N LEU A 85 -11.47 26.64 22.46
CA LEU A 85 -11.19 25.79 23.61
C LEU A 85 -9.68 25.65 23.87
N ALA A 86 -8.79 26.03 22.95
CA ALA A 86 -7.35 25.85 23.11
C ALA A 86 -6.76 26.69 24.23
N ALA A 87 -7.02 28.01 24.26
CA ALA A 87 -6.44 28.94 25.24
C ALA A 87 -6.65 28.55 26.72
N PRO A 88 -7.84 28.05 27.15
CA PRO A 88 -8.04 27.57 28.52
C PRO A 88 -7.58 26.13 28.76
N SER A 89 -7.12 25.39 27.75
CA SER A 89 -6.90 23.94 27.85
C SER A 89 -5.46 23.50 27.67
N THR A 90 -4.63 24.27 26.96
CA THR A 90 -3.22 23.98 26.74
C THR A 90 -2.33 25.19 26.89
N ASN A 91 -1.03 24.95 27.13
CA ASN A 91 0.02 25.97 27.08
C ASN A 91 1.04 25.65 25.96
N ASN A 92 0.74 24.71 25.06
CA ASN A 92 1.58 24.41 23.92
C ASN A 92 1.49 25.57 22.89
N PRO A 93 2.60 26.30 22.63
CA PRO A 93 2.56 27.45 21.75
C PRO A 93 2.12 27.10 20.33
N ALA A 94 2.56 25.95 19.81
CA ALA A 94 2.24 25.54 18.44
C ALA A 94 0.72 25.25 18.28
N ILE A 95 0.09 24.68 19.30
CA ILE A 95 -1.38 24.46 19.31
C ILE A 95 -2.13 25.78 19.44
N LEU A 96 -1.65 26.71 20.26
CA LEU A 96 -2.26 28.02 20.40
C LEU A 96 -2.17 28.84 19.11
N ASP A 97 -1.02 28.83 18.45
CA ASP A 97 -0.80 29.51 17.17
C ASP A 97 -1.67 28.92 16.07
N LEU A 98 -1.75 27.58 15.98
CA LEU A 98 -2.62 26.86 15.05
C LEU A 98 -4.09 27.24 15.27
N ALA A 99 -4.58 27.09 16.50
CA ALA A 99 -5.97 27.42 16.85
C ALA A 99 -6.31 28.90 16.56
N GLY A 100 -5.34 29.80 16.77
CA GLY A 100 -5.49 31.22 16.43
C GLY A 100 -5.61 31.48 14.93
N ARG A 101 -4.83 30.79 14.10
CA ARG A 101 -4.94 30.89 12.64
C ARG A 101 -6.29 30.36 12.15
N ILE A 102 -6.70 29.18 12.61
CA ILE A 102 -7.98 28.56 12.25
C ILE A 102 -9.15 29.47 12.67
N ASP A 103 -9.13 30.06 13.88
CA ASP A 103 -10.20 30.97 14.36
C ASP A 103 -10.34 32.20 13.44
N ILE A 104 -9.25 32.75 12.90
CA ILE A 104 -9.27 33.88 11.99
C ILE A 104 -9.73 33.47 10.59
N SER A 105 -9.07 32.49 9.97
CA SER A 105 -9.37 32.03 8.61
C SER A 105 -10.82 31.60 8.48
N GLN A 106 -11.28 30.71 9.33
CA GLN A 106 -12.64 30.16 9.28
C GLN A 106 -13.72 31.24 9.57
N ALA A 107 -13.40 32.26 10.37
CA ALA A 107 -14.32 33.39 10.58
C ALA A 107 -14.45 34.28 9.31
N ASP A 108 -13.36 34.48 8.60
CA ASP A 108 -13.36 35.24 7.33
C ASP A 108 -14.11 34.48 6.23
N GLU A 109 -13.92 33.16 6.16
CA GLU A 109 -14.63 32.27 5.23
C GLU A 109 -16.13 32.23 5.51
N ILE A 110 -16.56 32.17 6.79
CA ILE A 110 -17.97 32.30 7.17
C ILE A 110 -18.54 33.65 6.69
N SER A 111 -17.79 34.75 6.87
CA SER A 111 -18.22 36.06 6.43
C SER A 111 -18.38 36.12 4.93
N PHE A 112 -17.46 35.54 4.19
CA PHE A 112 -17.54 35.44 2.73
C PHE A 112 -18.80 34.69 2.27
N MET A 113 -19.05 33.49 2.83
CA MET A 113 -20.22 32.69 2.50
C MET A 113 -21.54 33.37 2.82
N GLN A 114 -21.62 34.02 4.00
CA GLN A 114 -22.80 34.84 4.35
C GLN A 114 -23.03 35.97 3.38
N ASP A 115 -21.97 36.67 2.94
CA ASP A 115 -22.07 37.77 1.96
C ASP A 115 -22.44 37.24 0.56
N TRP A 116 -21.93 36.05 0.17
CA TRP A 116 -22.29 35.42 -1.08
C TRP A 116 -23.80 35.10 -1.13
N LEU A 117 -24.36 34.54 -0.05
CA LEU A 117 -25.78 34.21 0.10
C LEU A 117 -26.64 35.52 0.10
N ARG A 118 -26.28 36.53 0.90
CA ARG A 118 -27.01 37.80 0.98
C ARG A 118 -27.11 38.52 -0.37
N LYS A 119 -26.01 38.54 -1.13
CA LYS A 119 -25.98 39.19 -2.47
C LYS A 119 -26.88 38.47 -3.46
N ARG A 120 -27.24 37.23 -3.22
CA ARG A 120 -28.12 36.40 -4.06
C ARG A 120 -29.53 36.26 -3.49
N THR A 121 -29.84 36.98 -2.40
CA THR A 121 -31.12 36.91 -1.67
C THR A 121 -31.48 35.53 -1.15
N GLU A 122 -30.47 34.70 -0.91
CA GLU A 122 -30.63 33.38 -0.32
C GLU A 122 -30.65 33.46 1.21
N GLU A 123 -31.22 32.43 1.85
CA GLU A 123 -31.28 32.33 3.30
C GLU A 123 -29.88 32.14 3.90
N VAL A 124 -29.55 32.97 4.91
CA VAL A 124 -28.29 32.87 5.66
C VAL A 124 -28.56 32.18 6.97
N PRO A 125 -27.99 30.96 7.19
CA PRO A 125 -28.18 30.24 8.43
C PRO A 125 -27.50 30.95 9.61
N ASP A 126 -28.04 30.76 10.82
CA ASP A 126 -27.35 31.14 12.05
C ASP A 126 -26.24 30.10 12.30
N PRO A 127 -24.96 30.47 12.30
CA PRO A 127 -23.86 29.53 12.47
C PRO A 127 -23.94 28.68 13.75
N ALA A 128 -24.57 29.21 14.81
CA ALA A 128 -24.69 28.53 16.10
C ALA A 128 -25.88 27.57 16.20
N GLN A 129 -26.74 27.57 15.23
CA GLN A 129 -27.92 26.68 15.21
C GLN A 129 -27.67 25.44 14.35
N HIS A 130 -27.64 24.26 14.99
CA HIS A 130 -27.74 23.03 14.25
C HIS A 130 -29.13 22.96 13.59
N PRO A 131 -29.26 22.98 12.25
CA PRO A 131 -30.54 22.85 11.61
C PRO A 131 -31.12 21.46 11.95
N LYS A 132 -32.43 21.42 12.21
CA LYS A 132 -33.15 20.15 12.41
C LYS A 132 -33.28 19.33 11.10
N ASN A 133 -32.95 19.94 9.97
CA ASN A 133 -32.91 19.36 8.64
C ASN A 133 -31.60 19.80 7.98
N THR A 134 -30.49 19.15 8.26
CA THR A 134 -29.30 19.20 7.40
C THR A 134 -29.64 18.50 6.09
N HIS A 135 -29.32 19.13 4.94
CA HIS A 135 -29.61 18.58 3.62
C HIS A 135 -28.80 17.31 3.35
N ASP A 136 -27.68 17.16 4.06
CA ASP A 136 -26.84 15.97 4.14
C ASP A 136 -26.16 15.88 5.51
N THR A 137 -25.68 14.70 5.89
CA THR A 137 -24.77 14.54 7.01
C THR A 137 -23.48 15.28 6.67
N MET A 138 -23.17 16.34 7.43
CA MET A 138 -21.92 17.10 7.26
C MET A 138 -20.75 16.21 7.69
N VAL A 139 -19.97 15.78 6.71
CA VAL A 139 -18.82 14.89 6.91
C VAL A 139 -17.77 15.57 7.79
N GLY A 140 -17.11 14.82 8.66
CA GLY A 140 -16.02 15.32 9.49
C GLY A 140 -16.40 16.09 10.75
N MET A 141 -17.68 16.40 10.95
CA MET A 141 -18.15 17.10 12.14
C MET A 141 -17.92 16.28 13.41
N ALA A 142 -17.31 16.92 14.42
CA ALA A 142 -17.18 16.31 15.75
C ALA A 142 -18.56 16.14 16.40
N THR A 143 -18.83 14.96 16.94
CA THR A 143 -20.07 14.67 17.65
C THR A 143 -20.20 15.47 18.96
N PRO A 144 -21.42 15.67 19.48
CA PRO A 144 -21.61 16.34 20.77
C PRO A 144 -20.82 15.68 21.92
N THR A 145 -20.63 14.37 21.88
CA THR A 145 -19.84 13.60 22.84
C THR A 145 -18.35 13.94 22.73
N GLN A 146 -17.81 13.98 21.51
CA GLN A 146 -16.43 14.37 21.25
C GLN A 146 -16.16 15.82 21.65
N MET A 147 -17.06 16.75 21.31
CA MET A 147 -16.96 18.15 21.73
C MET A 147 -16.98 18.30 23.27
N ALA A 148 -17.82 17.54 23.97
CA ALA A 148 -17.85 17.54 25.42
C ALA A 148 -16.57 16.92 26.05
N GLN A 149 -15.97 15.94 25.39
CA GLN A 149 -14.69 15.36 25.77
C GLN A 149 -13.56 16.36 25.56
N LEU A 150 -13.49 17.02 24.41
CA LEU A 150 -12.51 18.05 24.08
C LEU A 150 -12.54 19.19 25.13
N ALA A 151 -13.72 19.69 25.46
CA ALA A 151 -13.89 20.76 26.46
C ALA A 151 -13.41 20.36 27.88
N LYS A 152 -13.36 19.07 28.19
CA LYS A 152 -12.86 18.55 29.48
C LYS A 152 -11.38 18.23 29.48
N SER A 153 -10.81 17.94 28.32
CA SER A 153 -9.40 17.56 28.16
C SER A 153 -8.47 18.74 28.46
N LYS A 154 -7.23 18.43 28.91
CA LYS A 154 -6.20 19.43 29.25
C LYS A 154 -4.83 18.96 28.78
N SER A 155 -3.93 19.91 28.55
CA SER A 155 -2.51 19.65 28.19
C SER A 155 -2.42 18.73 26.97
N THR A 156 -1.51 17.78 26.96
CA THR A 156 -1.25 16.87 25.84
C THR A 156 -2.48 16.05 25.42
N ASP A 157 -3.38 15.69 26.35
CA ASP A 157 -4.62 14.98 25.98
C ASP A 157 -5.58 15.90 25.23
N PHE A 158 -5.62 17.20 25.58
CA PHE A 158 -6.33 18.20 24.78
C PHE A 158 -5.68 18.34 23.41
N ASP A 159 -4.36 18.49 23.35
CA ASP A 159 -3.61 18.73 22.12
C ASP A 159 -3.88 17.62 21.10
N ARG A 160 -3.75 16.36 21.51
CA ARG A 160 -4.04 15.20 20.65
C ARG A 160 -5.49 15.15 20.17
N LEU A 161 -6.44 15.31 21.08
CA LEU A 161 -7.86 15.24 20.74
C LEU A 161 -8.27 16.42 19.83
N PHE A 162 -7.76 17.62 20.10
CA PHE A 162 -7.99 18.81 19.27
C PHE A 162 -7.49 18.60 17.84
N LEU A 163 -6.24 18.13 17.70
CA LEU A 163 -5.65 17.86 16.38
C LEU A 163 -6.43 16.81 15.61
N ASN A 164 -6.74 15.66 16.23
CA ASN A 164 -7.50 14.60 15.57
C ASN A 164 -8.90 15.07 15.13
N LEU A 165 -9.62 15.78 15.96
CA LEU A 165 -10.95 16.27 15.62
C LEU A 165 -10.88 17.36 14.52
N MET A 166 -9.88 18.23 14.59
CA MET A 166 -9.71 19.30 13.61
C MET A 166 -9.26 18.75 12.25
N ILE A 167 -8.39 17.74 12.20
CA ILE A 167 -8.01 17.06 10.95
C ILE A 167 -9.25 16.41 10.31
N SER A 168 -10.02 15.64 11.09
CA SER A 168 -11.25 15.03 10.57
C SER A 168 -12.24 16.07 10.06
N HIS A 169 -12.31 17.23 10.73
CA HIS A 169 -13.15 18.33 10.33
C HIS A 169 -12.69 18.96 9.00
N HIS A 170 -11.40 19.21 8.85
CA HIS A 170 -10.82 19.77 7.63
C HIS A 170 -10.96 18.81 6.43
N ASP A 171 -10.67 17.53 6.63
CA ASP A 171 -10.90 16.47 5.63
C ASP A 171 -12.38 16.40 5.21
N GLY A 172 -13.28 16.59 6.17
CA GLY A 172 -14.73 16.71 5.90
C GLY A 172 -15.07 17.87 4.99
N ALA A 173 -14.46 19.05 5.18
CA ALA A 173 -14.68 20.21 4.32
C ALA A 173 -14.20 19.95 2.87
N VAL A 174 -13.04 19.31 2.70
CA VAL A 174 -12.53 18.90 1.38
C VAL A 174 -13.51 17.95 0.68
N LYS A 175 -13.99 16.92 1.37
CA LYS A 175 -15.00 15.99 0.84
C LYS A 175 -16.32 16.66 0.48
N MET A 176 -16.74 17.69 1.23
CA MET A 176 -17.92 18.48 0.88
C MET A 176 -17.73 19.26 -0.43
N VAL A 177 -16.53 19.78 -0.68
CA VAL A 177 -16.18 20.44 -1.96
C VAL A 177 -16.16 19.44 -3.10
N GLU A 178 -15.56 18.27 -2.91
CA GLU A 178 -15.54 17.18 -3.90
C GLU A 178 -16.96 16.78 -4.30
N LYS A 179 -17.82 16.51 -3.31
CA LYS A 179 -19.23 16.18 -3.52
C LYS A 179 -20.01 17.28 -4.23
N LEU A 180 -19.72 18.56 -3.96
CA LEU A 180 -20.30 19.68 -4.69
C LEU A 180 -19.90 19.62 -6.16
N ARG A 181 -18.62 19.40 -6.47
CA ARG A 181 -18.11 19.35 -7.85
C ARG A 181 -18.66 18.19 -8.67
N GLU A 182 -19.12 17.13 -8.04
CA GLU A 182 -19.83 16.02 -8.70
C GLU A 182 -21.24 16.40 -9.17
N GLN A 183 -21.83 17.47 -8.62
CA GLN A 183 -23.18 17.91 -8.99
C GLN A 183 -23.16 18.64 -10.34
N SER A 184 -23.99 18.20 -11.28
CA SER A 184 -24.07 18.81 -12.60
C SER A 184 -24.49 20.28 -12.52
N GLY A 185 -23.67 21.19 -13.05
CA GLY A 185 -23.91 22.61 -13.10
C GLY A 185 -23.53 23.39 -11.83
N SER A 186 -22.96 22.72 -10.82
CA SER A 186 -22.39 23.37 -9.64
C SER A 186 -21.08 24.09 -9.97
N THR A 187 -20.66 25.02 -9.09
CA THR A 187 -19.39 25.76 -9.17
C THR A 187 -19.21 26.58 -10.47
N TYR A 188 -20.30 26.88 -11.19
CA TYR A 188 -20.24 27.78 -12.34
C TYR A 188 -20.14 29.27 -11.95
N ASP A 189 -20.53 29.61 -10.70
CA ASP A 189 -20.26 30.92 -10.13
C ASP A 189 -18.77 31.10 -9.89
N PRO A 190 -18.07 32.07 -10.49
CA PRO A 190 -16.62 32.19 -10.39
C PRO A 190 -16.13 32.40 -8.94
N LEU A 191 -16.88 33.15 -8.13
CA LEU A 191 -16.52 33.39 -6.74
C LEU A 191 -16.64 32.12 -5.87
N LEU A 192 -17.66 31.31 -6.15
CA LEU A 192 -17.81 30.02 -5.48
C LEU A 192 -16.73 29.03 -5.91
N ASN A 193 -16.40 28.98 -7.20
CA ASN A 193 -15.34 28.11 -7.70
C ASN A 193 -13.97 28.44 -7.09
N GLU A 194 -13.61 29.73 -7.03
CA GLU A 194 -12.39 30.21 -6.38
C GLU A 194 -12.40 29.82 -4.89
N PHE A 195 -13.47 30.16 -4.18
CA PHE A 195 -13.63 29.81 -2.77
C PHE A 195 -13.52 28.28 -2.51
N ALA A 196 -14.16 27.46 -3.32
CA ALA A 196 -14.09 26.00 -3.19
C ALA A 196 -12.66 25.47 -3.43
N SER A 197 -11.89 26.13 -4.32
CA SER A 197 -10.49 25.79 -4.56
C SER A 197 -9.60 26.21 -3.38
N ASP A 198 -9.82 27.41 -2.84
CA ASP A 198 -9.10 27.90 -1.67
C ASP A 198 -9.35 27.02 -0.45
N VAL A 199 -10.61 26.64 -0.18
CA VAL A 199 -10.95 25.69 0.90
C VAL A 199 -10.19 24.39 0.74
N THR A 200 -10.15 23.81 -0.47
CA THR A 200 -9.43 22.55 -0.70
C THR A 200 -7.93 22.68 -0.40
N ASN A 201 -7.29 23.73 -0.91
CA ASN A 201 -5.85 23.94 -0.78
C ASN A 201 -5.45 24.30 0.66
N ASP A 202 -6.14 25.25 1.28
CA ASP A 202 -5.81 25.72 2.63
C ASP A 202 -6.04 24.63 3.69
N GLN A 203 -7.15 23.88 3.56
CA GLN A 203 -7.46 22.79 4.48
C GLN A 203 -6.42 21.66 4.35
N ALA A 204 -5.97 21.32 3.13
CA ALA A 204 -4.94 20.31 2.92
C ALA A 204 -3.62 20.68 3.62
N VAL A 205 -3.16 21.92 3.43
CA VAL A 205 -1.93 22.43 4.08
C VAL A 205 -2.06 22.45 5.61
N GLU A 206 -3.24 22.77 6.14
CA GLU A 206 -3.45 22.74 7.59
C GLU A 206 -3.49 21.30 8.14
N ILE A 207 -4.05 20.34 7.41
CA ILE A 207 -3.99 18.90 7.76
C ILE A 207 -2.54 18.44 7.88
N GLU A 208 -1.68 18.75 6.91
CA GLU A 208 -0.25 18.40 6.96
C GLU A 208 0.44 18.98 8.21
N ARG A 209 0.20 20.25 8.51
CA ARG A 209 0.75 20.89 9.73
C ARG A 209 0.25 20.23 11.02
N MET A 210 -1.03 19.88 11.07
CA MET A 210 -1.61 19.17 12.22
C MET A 210 -1.06 17.75 12.36
N ASN A 211 -0.84 17.05 11.27
CA ASN A 211 -0.19 15.73 11.28
C ASN A 211 1.24 15.84 11.84
N ALA A 212 2.04 16.80 11.40
CA ALA A 212 3.37 17.03 11.94
C ALA A 212 3.36 17.32 13.46
N LEU A 213 2.37 18.07 13.95
CA LEU A 213 2.20 18.30 15.38
C LEU A 213 1.81 17.02 16.14
N LEU A 214 0.93 16.18 15.58
CA LEU A 214 0.55 14.89 16.17
C LEU A 214 1.74 13.93 16.27
N ILE A 215 2.57 13.86 15.23
CA ILE A 215 3.83 13.10 15.22
C ILE A 215 4.73 13.57 16.37
N GLY A 216 4.90 14.87 16.53
CA GLY A 216 5.67 15.46 17.64
C GLY A 216 5.11 15.17 19.05
N LEU A 217 3.85 14.75 19.16
CA LEU A 217 3.21 14.30 20.40
C LEU A 217 3.26 12.77 20.57
N SER A 218 3.73 12.02 19.60
CA SER A 218 3.88 10.56 19.71
C SER A 218 4.98 10.20 20.70
N SER A 219 4.77 9.13 21.44
CA SER A 219 5.80 8.52 22.30
C SER A 219 6.50 7.33 21.60
N ASP A 220 6.05 6.97 20.39
CA ASP A 220 6.69 5.91 19.62
C ASP A 220 8.04 6.41 19.07
N PRO A 221 9.14 5.68 19.32
CA PRO A 221 10.47 6.12 18.87
C PRO A 221 10.64 6.22 17.34
N ARG A 222 9.72 5.62 16.58
CA ARG A 222 9.72 5.67 15.12
C ARG A 222 9.13 6.97 14.56
N ALA A 223 8.34 7.67 15.36
CA ALA A 223 7.67 8.88 14.91
C ALA A 223 8.66 10.03 14.69
N GLY A 224 8.72 10.57 13.48
CA GLY A 224 9.54 11.73 13.13
C GLY A 224 11.04 11.45 13.10
N LEU A 225 11.46 10.28 12.66
CA LEU A 225 12.86 9.98 12.38
C LEU A 225 13.43 10.92 11.31
N THR A 226 14.71 11.26 11.43
CA THR A 226 15.39 12.12 10.46
C THR A 226 15.53 11.46 9.12
N ALA A 227 15.29 12.21 8.05
CA ALA A 227 15.46 11.76 6.67
C ALA A 227 16.92 11.48 6.31
N GLY A 228 17.13 10.59 5.35
CA GLY A 228 18.47 10.31 4.78
C GLY A 228 18.47 9.03 3.94
N LEU A 229 19.21 9.05 2.82
CA LEU A 229 19.33 7.86 1.98
C LEU A 229 20.09 6.73 2.69
N TYR A 230 21.22 7.06 3.34
CA TYR A 230 22.10 6.09 4.03
C TYR A 230 22.45 6.50 5.47
N ASP A 231 21.92 7.61 5.94
CA ASP A 231 22.19 8.21 7.24
C ASP A 231 20.91 8.68 7.93
N ALA A 232 19.77 8.12 7.52
CA ALA A 232 18.48 8.34 8.17
C ALA A 232 18.52 7.94 9.66
N GLY A 233 17.67 8.57 10.47
CA GLY A 233 17.47 8.14 11.85
C GLY A 233 16.90 6.71 11.89
N GLU A 234 17.27 5.96 12.94
CA GLU A 234 16.85 4.57 13.10
C GLU A 234 16.13 4.37 14.44
N ALA A 235 15.13 3.51 14.46
CA ALA A 235 14.50 3.02 15.68
C ALA A 235 14.43 1.50 15.65
N ILE A 236 14.82 0.84 16.75
CA ILE A 236 14.88 -0.61 16.84
C ILE A 236 14.41 -1.09 18.21
N LEU A 237 13.64 -2.15 18.23
CA LEU A 237 13.15 -2.80 19.44
C LEU A 237 13.24 -4.32 19.31
N ASN A 238 13.88 -5.00 20.27
CA ASN A 238 14.01 -6.48 20.35
C ASN A 238 14.56 -7.14 19.09
N MET A 239 15.29 -6.38 18.29
CA MET A 239 16.03 -6.82 17.10
C MET A 239 17.45 -6.24 17.13
N GLN A 240 18.31 -6.80 16.31
CA GLN A 240 19.66 -6.29 16.05
C GLN A 240 19.89 -6.24 14.54
N LEU A 241 20.25 -5.08 14.01
CA LEU A 241 20.76 -4.94 12.66
C LEU A 241 22.20 -5.49 12.62
N LEU A 242 22.45 -6.48 11.76
CA LEU A 242 23.76 -7.09 11.59
C LEU A 242 24.58 -6.38 10.53
N VAL A 243 23.95 -6.15 9.37
CA VAL A 243 24.56 -5.45 8.24
C VAL A 243 23.50 -4.84 7.34
N SER A 244 23.86 -3.72 6.70
CA SER A 244 23.13 -3.10 5.59
C SER A 244 24.02 -3.09 4.36
N HIS A 245 23.61 -3.81 3.33
CA HIS A 245 24.26 -3.78 2.03
C HIS A 245 23.57 -2.78 1.11
N ARG A 246 24.33 -1.88 0.53
CA ARG A 246 23.83 -1.02 -0.56
C ARG A 246 23.55 -1.86 -1.80
N LYS A 247 22.71 -1.34 -2.69
CA LYS A 247 22.49 -1.96 -4.01
C LYS A 247 23.83 -2.19 -4.71
N PRO A 248 24.01 -3.32 -5.43
CA PRO A 248 25.22 -3.57 -6.20
C PRO A 248 25.45 -2.54 -7.31
N LEU A 249 26.69 -2.37 -7.74
CA LEU A 249 27.02 -1.55 -8.90
C LEU A 249 26.27 -2.06 -10.14
N GLY A 250 25.65 -1.14 -10.87
CA GLY A 250 24.78 -1.45 -12.01
C GLY A 250 23.31 -1.66 -11.64
N PHE A 251 22.96 -1.62 -10.33
CA PHE A 251 21.58 -1.71 -9.83
C PHE A 251 21.12 -0.41 -9.12
N TYR A 252 21.74 0.68 -9.42
CA TYR A 252 21.35 2.06 -9.10
C TYR A 252 22.06 3.02 -10.06
N ASP A 253 21.49 4.21 -10.24
CA ASP A 253 22.16 5.31 -10.92
C ASP A 253 23.04 6.09 -9.93
N PRO A 254 24.36 6.13 -10.09
CA PRO A 254 25.24 6.90 -9.21
C PRO A 254 24.98 8.42 -9.23
N ALA A 255 24.36 8.93 -10.30
CA ALA A 255 24.01 10.35 -10.42
C ALA A 255 22.66 10.66 -9.72
N ASN A 256 21.77 9.65 -9.58
CA ASN A 256 20.48 9.75 -8.93
C ASN A 256 20.19 8.49 -8.07
N PRO A 257 20.93 8.27 -6.99
CA PRO A 257 20.83 7.03 -6.22
C PRO A 257 19.53 6.88 -5.44
N ALA A 258 18.78 7.96 -5.22
CA ALA A 258 17.46 7.96 -4.59
C ALA A 258 16.32 7.78 -5.61
N GLU A 259 16.62 7.70 -6.90
CA GLU A 259 15.61 7.64 -7.97
C GLU A 259 14.60 8.80 -7.94
N ARG A 260 15.07 10.01 -7.60
CA ARG A 260 14.24 11.23 -7.61
C ARG A 260 13.67 11.46 -8.99
N GLY A 261 12.44 12.00 -9.04
CA GLY A 261 11.87 12.56 -10.26
C GLY A 261 12.78 13.69 -10.80
N ALA A 262 12.74 13.96 -12.11
CA ALA A 262 13.47 15.11 -12.64
C ALA A 262 12.85 16.39 -12.12
N ASP A 263 13.68 17.32 -11.60
CA ASP A 263 13.22 18.65 -11.25
C ASP A 263 12.58 19.29 -12.48
N LYS A 264 11.36 19.83 -12.35
CA LYS A 264 10.81 20.68 -13.40
C LYS A 264 11.77 21.86 -13.54
N PRO A 265 12.19 22.23 -14.77
CA PRO A 265 12.96 23.45 -14.95
C PRO A 265 12.22 24.63 -14.34
N GLU A 266 12.95 25.50 -13.61
CA GLU A 266 12.34 26.70 -12.97
C GLU A 266 11.59 27.59 -13.98
N ASP A 267 11.94 27.51 -15.27
CA ASP A 267 11.31 28.26 -16.36
C ASP A 267 9.96 27.66 -16.84
N GLU A 268 9.56 26.44 -16.41
CA GLU A 268 8.27 25.84 -16.80
C GLU A 268 7.15 26.05 -15.75
N GLN A 269 7.46 26.58 -14.56
CA GLN A 269 6.45 26.89 -13.55
C GLN A 269 5.64 28.15 -13.89
N ASP A 270 6.20 29.08 -14.66
CA ASP A 270 5.52 30.33 -15.07
C ASP A 270 4.87 30.25 -16.47
N ASP A 271 5.09 29.20 -17.24
CA ASP A 271 4.69 29.08 -18.65
C ASP A 271 3.41 28.27 -18.92
N GLU A 272 2.82 27.59 -17.93
CA GLU A 272 1.52 26.92 -18.17
C GLU A 272 0.37 27.92 -18.35
N ALA A 273 0.51 29.15 -17.84
CA ALA A 273 -0.45 30.24 -18.08
C ALA A 273 -0.25 30.98 -19.42
N GLU A 274 0.92 30.87 -20.08
CA GLU A 274 1.22 31.54 -21.34
C GLU A 274 1.26 30.64 -22.58
N LYS A 275 1.19 29.31 -22.45
CA LYS A 275 1.27 28.37 -23.60
C LYS A 275 -0.04 28.10 -24.31
N GLU A 276 -1.18 28.64 -23.84
CA GLU A 276 -2.43 28.60 -24.62
C GLU A 276 -2.46 29.59 -25.81
N ASP A 277 -1.55 30.58 -25.91
CA ASP A 277 -1.63 31.65 -26.91
C ASP A 277 -0.61 31.57 -28.06
N LYS A 278 0.26 30.54 -28.13
CA LYS A 278 1.27 30.44 -29.21
C LYS A 278 1.29 29.10 -29.93
N LYS A 279 0.16 28.59 -30.35
CA LYS A 279 0.10 27.50 -31.32
C LYS A 279 -0.67 27.90 -32.59
N SER A 280 -0.06 28.79 -33.35
CA SER A 280 -0.48 29.04 -34.71
C SER A 280 0.70 29.58 -35.55
N THR A 281 1.53 28.68 -36.04
CA THR A 281 2.12 28.87 -37.40
C THR A 281 2.54 27.49 -37.89
N ASP A 282 1.98 27.12 -39.00
CA ASP A 282 2.19 26.00 -39.89
C ASP A 282 3.63 25.53 -39.96
N GLU A 283 3.92 24.37 -39.40
CA GLU A 283 4.84 23.39 -39.96
C GLU A 283 4.11 22.02 -39.93
N GLU A 284 3.76 21.52 -41.11
CA GLU A 284 3.31 20.12 -41.27
C GLU A 284 4.45 19.22 -40.81
N GLU A 285 4.36 18.73 -39.59
CA GLU A 285 5.20 17.63 -39.08
C GLU A 285 4.75 16.37 -39.80
N ASP A 286 5.68 15.80 -40.59
CA ASP A 286 5.58 14.55 -41.31
C ASP A 286 5.54 13.41 -40.22
N GLU A 287 4.35 12.98 -39.81
CA GLU A 287 4.10 11.99 -38.76
C GLU A 287 4.68 10.58 -39.07
N ASP A 288 5.27 10.39 -40.26
CA ASP A 288 5.76 9.09 -40.73
C ASP A 288 7.30 8.91 -40.62
N LYS A 289 8.03 9.82 -39.96
CA LYS A 289 9.46 9.61 -39.75
C LYS A 289 9.71 9.07 -38.31
N PRO A 290 10.29 7.86 -38.19
CA PRO A 290 10.70 7.36 -36.88
C PRO A 290 11.68 8.37 -36.26
N GLN A 291 11.32 8.90 -35.08
CA GLN A 291 12.19 9.78 -34.31
C GLN A 291 13.52 9.03 -34.04
N PRO A 292 14.67 9.68 -34.16
CA PRO A 292 15.94 9.06 -33.81
C PRO A 292 15.93 8.56 -32.36
N ILE A 293 16.32 7.32 -32.15
CA ILE A 293 16.36 6.65 -30.82
C ILE A 293 17.11 7.48 -29.76
N GLU A 294 18.11 8.26 -30.19
CA GLU A 294 18.88 9.16 -29.33
C GLU A 294 18.02 10.30 -28.73
N LYS A 295 17.15 10.93 -29.53
CA LYS A 295 16.29 12.02 -29.03
C LYS A 295 15.19 11.52 -28.11
N ALA A 296 14.68 10.32 -28.36
CA ALA A 296 13.73 9.65 -27.46
C ALA A 296 14.38 9.21 -26.12
N ALA A 297 15.72 9.07 -26.07
CA ALA A 297 16.44 8.75 -24.83
C ALA A 297 16.75 9.99 -23.99
N GLU A 298 16.97 11.15 -24.61
CA GLU A 298 17.21 12.41 -23.90
C GLU A 298 15.94 12.95 -23.22
N ASP A 299 14.74 12.73 -23.79
CA ASP A 299 13.46 13.09 -23.17
C ASP A 299 12.91 12.04 -22.19
N ARG A 300 13.57 10.90 -22.03
CA ARG A 300 13.17 9.88 -21.05
C ARG A 300 13.67 10.25 -19.68
N ARG A 301 12.80 10.81 -18.88
CA ARG A 301 12.99 10.89 -17.43
C ARG A 301 12.94 9.48 -16.86
N TYR A 302 13.83 9.20 -15.92
CA TYR A 302 13.88 7.90 -15.28
C TYR A 302 12.56 7.64 -14.58
N PRO A 303 11.82 6.57 -14.91
CA PRO A 303 10.69 6.18 -14.10
C PRO A 303 11.22 5.80 -12.72
N MET A 304 10.57 6.28 -11.68
CA MET A 304 10.74 5.74 -10.33
C MET A 304 10.61 4.22 -10.38
N LEU A 305 11.29 3.50 -9.52
CA LEU A 305 11.34 2.04 -9.45
C LEU A 305 12.21 1.34 -10.52
N SER A 306 12.97 2.04 -11.35
CA SER A 306 13.82 1.39 -12.38
C SER A 306 14.80 0.37 -11.82
N PHE A 307 15.29 0.61 -10.60
CA PHE A 307 16.27 -0.23 -9.91
C PHE A 307 15.76 -0.79 -8.59
N SER A 308 14.46 -0.70 -8.32
CA SER A 308 13.87 -1.15 -7.07
C SER A 308 14.18 -2.61 -6.80
N ASN A 309 14.63 -2.91 -5.59
CA ASN A 309 14.67 -4.27 -5.11
C ASN A 309 13.26 -4.77 -4.82
N THR A 310 13.04 -6.06 -5.02
CA THR A 310 11.76 -6.72 -4.82
C THR A 310 11.88 -7.94 -3.90
N ASP A 311 11.26 -9.03 -4.25
CA ASP A 311 11.16 -10.22 -3.43
C ASP A 311 12.48 -11.04 -3.35
N MET A 312 12.52 -12.00 -2.44
CA MET A 312 13.69 -12.87 -2.23
C MET A 312 13.29 -14.33 -2.21
N ALA A 313 14.16 -15.19 -2.75
CA ALA A 313 14.08 -16.64 -2.57
C ALA A 313 15.40 -17.19 -2.02
N PHE A 314 15.31 -18.31 -1.30
CA PHE A 314 16.46 -18.90 -0.64
C PHE A 314 16.54 -20.41 -0.93
N ARG A 315 17.77 -20.90 -1.15
CA ARG A 315 18.08 -22.32 -1.27
C ARG A 315 19.44 -22.61 -0.63
N ASP A 316 19.46 -23.42 0.41
CA ASP A 316 20.68 -23.73 1.20
C ASP A 316 21.38 -22.45 1.70
N ASP A 317 22.55 -22.13 1.16
CA ASP A 317 23.33 -20.93 1.45
C ASP A 317 23.24 -19.86 0.34
N LEU A 318 22.31 -20.02 -0.59
CA LEU A 318 22.01 -19.07 -1.67
C LEU A 318 20.82 -18.21 -1.29
N LEU A 319 21.00 -16.88 -1.36
CA LEU A 319 19.93 -15.87 -1.40
C LEU A 319 19.91 -15.27 -2.80
N VAL A 320 18.73 -15.17 -3.39
CA VAL A 320 18.51 -14.38 -4.60
C VAL A 320 17.54 -13.27 -4.28
N ALA A 321 17.92 -12.04 -4.58
CA ALA A 321 17.09 -10.85 -4.44
C ALA A 321 16.69 -10.33 -5.81
N GLY A 322 15.40 -10.23 -6.06
CA GLY A 322 14.81 -9.70 -7.27
C GLY A 322 14.94 -8.18 -7.35
N SER A 323 14.80 -7.66 -8.55
CA SER A 323 14.83 -6.24 -8.84
C SER A 323 14.09 -5.94 -10.15
N TYR A 324 13.55 -4.75 -10.30
CA TYR A 324 13.00 -4.24 -11.57
C TYR A 324 14.02 -4.24 -12.71
N HIS A 325 15.32 -4.32 -12.37
CA HIS A 325 16.44 -4.36 -13.33
C HIS A 325 16.99 -5.76 -13.60
N GLY A 326 16.52 -6.78 -12.86
CA GLY A 326 16.99 -8.15 -12.92
C GLY A 326 17.01 -8.83 -11.57
N PHE A 327 18.12 -9.45 -11.19
CA PHE A 327 18.29 -10.05 -9.86
C PHE A 327 19.75 -10.11 -9.43
N ASN A 328 19.95 -10.22 -8.10
CA ASN A 328 21.26 -10.32 -7.46
C ASN A 328 21.35 -11.62 -6.63
N MET A 329 22.45 -12.35 -6.77
CA MET A 329 22.70 -13.62 -6.09
C MET A 329 23.77 -13.45 -5.02
N TYR A 330 23.51 -13.96 -3.83
CA TYR A 330 24.40 -13.86 -2.68
C TYR A 330 24.65 -15.24 -2.06
N HIS A 331 25.85 -15.45 -1.59
CA HIS A 331 26.20 -16.54 -0.70
C HIS A 331 25.97 -16.09 0.75
N ILE A 332 25.27 -16.88 1.55
CA ILE A 332 25.01 -16.66 2.98
C ILE A 332 26.01 -17.50 3.76
N ASP A 333 26.79 -16.87 4.64
CA ASP A 333 27.74 -17.58 5.52
C ASP A 333 27.05 -18.21 6.74
N GLU A 334 27.84 -18.85 7.62
CA GLU A 334 27.33 -19.51 8.84
C GLU A 334 26.72 -18.52 9.85
N GLU A 335 27.11 -17.24 9.81
CA GLU A 335 26.57 -16.16 10.64
C GLU A 335 25.29 -15.55 10.05
N GLY A 336 24.91 -15.92 8.82
CA GLY A 336 23.74 -15.42 8.09
C GLY A 336 24.07 -14.17 7.27
N LEU A 337 25.33 -13.83 7.02
CA LEU A 337 25.74 -12.63 6.30
C LEU A 337 25.87 -12.91 4.79
N PRO A 338 25.18 -12.11 3.91
CA PRO A 338 25.22 -12.32 2.48
C PRO A 338 26.46 -11.69 1.84
N THR A 339 27.08 -12.39 0.91
CA THR A 339 28.18 -11.89 0.05
C THR A 339 27.75 -12.02 -1.42
N LEU A 340 27.81 -10.93 -2.18
CA LEU A 340 27.40 -10.91 -3.59
C LEU A 340 28.24 -11.88 -4.43
N ILE A 341 27.57 -12.76 -5.18
CA ILE A 341 28.16 -13.68 -6.16
C ILE A 341 28.06 -13.07 -7.56
N THR A 342 26.85 -12.69 -7.96
CA THR A 342 26.53 -12.28 -9.34
C THR A 342 25.35 -11.33 -9.37
N SER A 343 25.39 -10.37 -10.28
CA SER A 343 24.27 -9.49 -10.64
C SER A 343 23.85 -9.78 -12.08
N VAL A 344 22.59 -10.08 -12.31
CA VAL A 344 22.04 -10.40 -13.63
C VAL A 344 21.12 -9.27 -14.08
N VAL A 345 21.53 -8.56 -15.13
CA VAL A 345 20.73 -7.47 -15.72
C VAL A 345 19.77 -8.03 -16.76
N CYS A 346 18.49 -7.95 -16.47
CA CYS A 346 17.41 -8.37 -17.34
C CYS A 346 16.12 -7.62 -16.99
N PRO A 347 15.99 -6.35 -17.43
CA PRO A 347 14.92 -5.46 -17.01
C PRO A 347 13.54 -6.03 -17.33
N GLY A 348 12.57 -5.78 -16.45
CA GLY A 348 11.23 -6.31 -16.66
C GLY A 348 10.18 -5.87 -15.67
N GLY A 349 10.58 -5.21 -14.59
CA GLY A 349 9.69 -4.87 -13.49
C GLY A 349 9.29 -6.09 -12.66
N GLN A 350 8.74 -5.85 -11.51
CA GLN A 350 8.48 -6.81 -10.44
C GLN A 350 9.72 -7.62 -10.06
N GLY A 351 10.09 -8.62 -10.84
CA GLY A 351 11.30 -9.39 -10.56
C GLY A 351 11.15 -10.37 -9.42
N ASP A 352 9.92 -10.72 -9.02
CA ASP A 352 9.67 -11.76 -8.04
C ASP A 352 10.24 -13.08 -8.51
N ILE A 353 10.83 -13.82 -7.58
CA ILE A 353 11.64 -14.99 -7.89
C ILE A 353 11.23 -16.21 -7.06
N SER A 354 11.33 -17.37 -7.69
CA SER A 354 11.26 -18.69 -7.03
C SER A 354 12.37 -19.60 -7.51
N ILE A 355 12.83 -20.50 -6.65
CA ILE A 355 13.89 -21.45 -6.95
C ILE A 355 13.31 -22.87 -6.86
N VAL A 356 13.54 -23.70 -7.89
CA VAL A 356 13.20 -25.13 -7.89
C VAL A 356 14.38 -25.91 -8.45
N GLY A 357 15.12 -26.61 -7.59
CA GLY A 357 16.37 -27.24 -8.02
C GLY A 357 17.36 -26.21 -8.55
N ASP A 358 17.86 -26.38 -9.75
CA ASP A 358 18.76 -25.45 -10.43
C ASP A 358 18.03 -24.49 -11.37
N LEU A 359 16.71 -24.43 -11.30
CA LEU A 359 15.90 -23.43 -12.05
C LEU A 359 15.49 -22.28 -11.16
N LEU A 360 15.63 -21.07 -11.67
CA LEU A 360 15.09 -19.84 -11.11
C LEU A 360 14.01 -19.34 -12.05
N ILE A 361 12.84 -19.02 -11.48
CA ILE A 361 11.68 -18.47 -12.18
C ILE A 361 11.56 -17.01 -11.76
N MET A 362 11.38 -16.09 -12.73
CA MET A 362 11.30 -14.65 -12.50
C MET A 362 10.05 -14.05 -13.14
N SER A 363 9.29 -13.30 -12.39
CA SER A 363 8.12 -12.52 -12.84
C SER A 363 8.52 -11.30 -13.67
N VAL A 364 7.77 -11.03 -14.75
CA VAL A 364 8.00 -9.89 -15.63
C VAL A 364 6.67 -9.27 -16.05
N GLU A 365 6.53 -7.97 -15.82
CA GLU A 365 5.25 -7.28 -16.03
C GLU A 365 5.35 -5.98 -16.84
N GLN A 366 6.49 -5.27 -16.78
CA GLN A 366 6.59 -3.96 -17.43
C GLN A 366 6.56 -4.02 -18.94
N THR A 367 5.89 -3.04 -19.56
CA THR A 367 5.73 -2.92 -21.00
C THR A 367 7.03 -2.69 -21.77
N ARG A 368 8.10 -2.22 -21.11
CA ARG A 368 9.44 -2.04 -21.67
C ARG A 368 10.24 -3.33 -21.83
N SER A 369 9.79 -4.42 -21.24
CA SER A 369 10.53 -5.68 -21.16
C SER A 369 10.67 -6.36 -22.50
N ARG A 370 11.83 -7.01 -22.72
CA ARG A 370 12.18 -7.75 -23.93
C ARG A 370 12.54 -9.20 -23.62
N LEU A 371 12.26 -10.10 -24.56
CA LEU A 371 12.63 -11.51 -24.40
C LEU A 371 14.15 -11.71 -24.32
N ASP A 372 14.92 -10.89 -25.02
CA ASP A 372 16.39 -10.94 -25.08
C ASP A 372 17.09 -10.17 -23.94
N CYS A 373 16.35 -9.70 -22.93
CA CYS A 373 16.84 -8.83 -21.87
C CYS A 373 17.48 -7.51 -22.37
N GLY A 374 17.18 -7.10 -23.60
CA GLY A 374 17.75 -5.91 -24.22
C GLY A 374 17.39 -4.62 -23.47
N LEU A 375 18.37 -3.73 -23.30
CA LEU A 375 18.24 -2.50 -22.52
C LEU A 375 17.47 -1.38 -23.25
N GLN A 376 17.34 -1.48 -24.56
CA GLN A 376 16.65 -0.49 -25.41
C GLN A 376 15.13 -0.42 -25.15
N GLY A 377 14.57 -1.40 -24.44
CA GLY A 377 13.13 -1.47 -24.18
C GLY A 377 12.28 -1.68 -25.43
N VAL A 378 10.98 -1.43 -25.33
CA VAL A 378 9.99 -1.49 -26.42
C VAL A 378 9.15 -0.22 -26.37
N ILE A 379 9.12 0.55 -27.44
CA ILE A 379 8.40 1.83 -27.52
C ILE A 379 7.05 1.67 -28.22
N ALA A 380 6.99 0.81 -29.27
CA ALA A 380 5.76 0.60 -30.08
C ALA A 380 4.60 0.04 -29.22
N ASP A 381 3.37 0.41 -29.53
CA ASP A 381 2.17 -0.08 -28.84
C ASP A 381 2.06 -1.61 -28.94
N ALA A 382 2.31 -2.20 -30.09
CA ALA A 382 2.46 -3.63 -30.27
C ALA A 382 3.86 -3.97 -30.84
N SER A 383 4.53 -5.00 -30.30
CA SER A 383 5.86 -5.41 -30.73
C SER A 383 6.11 -6.89 -30.48
N PRO A 384 6.64 -7.63 -31.45
CA PRO A 384 7.03 -9.03 -31.26
C PRO A 384 8.24 -9.18 -30.29
N ASP A 385 8.95 -8.11 -30.01
CA ASP A 385 10.10 -8.10 -29.11
C ASP A 385 9.67 -7.94 -27.62
N ARG A 386 8.46 -7.45 -27.38
CA ARG A 386 7.96 -7.26 -26.00
C ARG A 386 7.75 -8.60 -25.31
N PHE A 387 8.16 -8.65 -24.06
CA PHE A 387 7.99 -9.80 -23.20
C PHE A 387 7.30 -9.42 -21.91
N ARG A 388 6.22 -10.12 -21.55
CA ARG A 388 5.59 -10.09 -20.22
C ARG A 388 5.13 -11.51 -19.87
N GLY A 389 5.45 -11.98 -18.66
CA GLY A 389 5.17 -13.33 -18.18
C GLY A 389 6.29 -13.88 -17.30
N LEU A 390 6.67 -15.15 -17.45
CA LEU A 390 7.70 -15.79 -16.66
C LEU A 390 8.98 -16.02 -17.47
N ARG A 391 10.13 -15.61 -16.94
CA ARG A 391 11.46 -16.01 -17.41
C ARG A 391 11.99 -17.15 -16.55
N ILE A 392 12.70 -18.08 -17.16
CA ILE A 392 13.27 -19.24 -16.48
C ILE A 392 14.77 -19.28 -16.76
N PHE A 393 15.56 -19.27 -15.69
CA PHE A 393 17.01 -19.29 -15.75
C PHE A 393 17.55 -20.61 -15.18
N ASP A 394 18.58 -21.17 -15.81
CA ASP A 394 19.43 -22.19 -15.21
C ASP A 394 20.50 -21.49 -14.36
N ILE A 395 20.51 -21.82 -13.07
CA ILE A 395 21.44 -21.30 -12.07
C ILE A 395 22.38 -22.37 -11.52
N SER A 396 22.62 -23.44 -12.26
CA SER A 396 23.61 -24.49 -11.91
C SER A 396 25.02 -23.93 -11.82
N ASP A 397 25.33 -22.92 -12.65
CA ASP A 397 26.52 -22.07 -12.50
C ASP A 397 26.09 -20.70 -11.98
N LEU A 398 26.22 -20.48 -10.67
CA LEU A 398 25.83 -19.24 -10.01
C LEU A 398 26.61 -18.00 -10.52
N SER A 399 27.77 -18.22 -11.16
CA SER A 399 28.55 -17.11 -11.73
C SER A 399 28.07 -16.69 -13.12
N ARG A 400 27.29 -17.54 -13.81
CA ARG A 400 26.80 -17.34 -15.19
C ARG A 400 25.41 -17.93 -15.42
N PRO A 401 24.37 -17.42 -14.76
CA PRO A 401 23.00 -17.85 -15.00
C PRO A 401 22.63 -17.72 -16.48
N MET A 402 21.90 -18.73 -16.98
CA MET A 402 21.46 -18.75 -18.39
C MET A 402 19.95 -18.68 -18.51
N HIS A 403 19.41 -17.82 -19.36
CA HIS A 403 18.00 -17.78 -19.71
C HIS A 403 17.66 -19.00 -20.59
N VAL A 404 16.89 -19.97 -20.06
CA VAL A 404 16.64 -21.28 -20.71
C VAL A 404 15.18 -21.51 -21.09
N GLY A 405 14.26 -20.65 -20.65
CA GLY A 405 12.85 -20.76 -20.97
C GLY A 405 12.08 -19.49 -20.66
N ALA A 406 10.92 -19.35 -21.32
CA ALA A 406 10.04 -18.20 -21.10
C ALA A 406 8.59 -18.58 -21.41
N VAL A 407 7.65 -18.01 -20.68
CA VAL A 407 6.21 -18.12 -20.93
C VAL A 407 5.62 -16.72 -21.02
N GLN A 408 5.04 -16.40 -22.19
CA GLN A 408 4.31 -15.14 -22.41
C GLN A 408 2.89 -15.26 -21.87
N THR A 409 2.39 -14.20 -21.24
CA THR A 409 1.03 -14.10 -20.74
C THR A 409 0.38 -12.80 -21.19
N CYS A 410 -0.94 -12.71 -21.16
CA CYS A 410 -1.68 -11.54 -21.64
C CYS A 410 -1.49 -10.31 -20.75
N ARG A 411 -1.28 -10.50 -19.44
CA ARG A 411 -1.17 -9.42 -18.45
C ARG A 411 0.17 -9.37 -17.73
N GLY A 412 1.17 -10.13 -18.22
CA GLY A 412 2.45 -10.27 -17.53
C GLY A 412 2.36 -11.22 -16.33
N SER A 413 3.36 -11.10 -15.48
CA SER A 413 3.44 -11.76 -14.18
C SER A 413 3.82 -10.73 -13.13
N HIS A 414 2.90 -10.41 -12.24
CA HIS A 414 3.18 -9.59 -11.08
C HIS A 414 3.93 -10.44 -10.05
N THR A 415 3.27 -11.46 -9.54
CA THR A 415 3.85 -12.54 -8.75
C THR A 415 3.56 -13.88 -9.40
N HIS A 416 4.22 -14.94 -8.93
CA HIS A 416 3.93 -16.31 -9.34
C HIS A 416 4.11 -17.26 -8.16
N SER A 417 3.35 -18.35 -8.15
CA SER A 417 3.40 -19.32 -7.06
C SER A 417 3.80 -20.68 -7.58
N VAL A 418 4.91 -21.24 -7.09
CA VAL A 418 5.25 -22.64 -7.35
C VAL A 418 4.30 -23.52 -6.56
N VAL A 419 3.33 -24.15 -7.24
CA VAL A 419 2.28 -24.94 -6.59
C VAL A 419 2.76 -26.34 -6.29
N ALA A 420 3.45 -26.96 -7.24
CA ALA A 420 3.97 -28.32 -7.13
C ALA A 420 5.21 -28.52 -7.98
N GLY A 421 6.09 -29.40 -7.56
CA GLY A 421 7.20 -29.87 -8.37
C GLY A 421 8.58 -29.82 -7.72
N PRO A 422 9.54 -30.52 -8.33
CA PRO A 422 9.33 -31.37 -9.50
C PRO A 422 8.42 -32.57 -9.23
N THR A 423 7.42 -32.79 -10.07
CA THR A 423 6.60 -34.03 -10.03
C THR A 423 7.43 -35.23 -10.44
N PRO A 424 6.94 -36.51 -10.25
CA PRO A 424 7.63 -37.68 -10.75
C PRO A 424 7.90 -37.67 -12.24
N GLU A 425 7.11 -36.90 -13.02
CA GLU A 425 7.25 -36.70 -14.47
C GLU A 425 8.23 -35.59 -14.82
N GLY A 426 8.92 -34.99 -13.84
CA GLY A 426 9.85 -33.86 -14.05
C GLY A 426 9.17 -32.57 -14.45
N LYS A 427 8.00 -32.26 -13.88
CA LYS A 427 7.24 -31.04 -14.17
C LYS A 427 7.14 -30.15 -12.93
N ILE A 428 7.19 -28.84 -13.12
CA ILE A 428 6.84 -27.83 -12.13
C ILE A 428 5.50 -27.21 -12.56
N LEU A 429 4.58 -27.04 -11.60
CA LEU A 429 3.33 -26.31 -11.81
C LEU A 429 3.40 -24.96 -11.11
N VAL A 430 3.00 -23.91 -11.82
CA VAL A 430 3.03 -22.53 -11.34
C VAL A 430 1.67 -21.89 -11.59
N TYR A 431 1.13 -21.17 -10.58
CA TYR A 431 0.04 -20.23 -10.78
C TYR A 431 0.63 -18.85 -11.08
N ASN A 432 0.02 -18.15 -12.02
CA ASN A 432 0.37 -16.81 -12.42
C ASN A 432 -0.86 -15.93 -12.49
N SER A 433 -0.75 -14.71 -11.98
CA SER A 433 -1.75 -13.67 -12.18
C SER A 433 -1.03 -12.37 -12.48
N GLY A 434 -1.28 -11.80 -13.66
CA GLY A 434 -0.71 -10.53 -14.06
C GLY A 434 -1.62 -9.38 -13.67
N THR A 435 -1.06 -8.26 -13.24
CA THR A 435 -1.80 -7.05 -12.83
C THR A 435 -1.74 -5.93 -13.89
N SER A 436 -0.89 -6.07 -14.89
CA SER A 436 -0.74 -5.10 -15.97
C SER A 436 -1.96 -5.05 -16.89
N SER A 437 -2.05 -4.02 -17.73
CA SER A 437 -3.02 -3.96 -18.83
C SER A 437 -2.92 -5.17 -19.75
N VAL A 438 -4.05 -5.57 -20.32
CA VAL A 438 -4.07 -6.64 -21.34
C VAL A 438 -3.27 -6.18 -22.57
N ARG A 439 -2.48 -7.07 -23.15
CA ARG A 439 -1.71 -6.81 -24.38
C ARG A 439 -2.64 -6.79 -25.57
N GLU A 440 -2.24 -6.05 -26.60
CA GLU A 440 -2.94 -6.08 -27.89
C GLU A 440 -2.90 -7.48 -28.52
N GLU A 441 -4.00 -7.90 -29.17
CA GLU A 441 -4.10 -9.21 -29.85
C GLU A 441 -3.07 -9.35 -30.98
N GLU A 442 -2.67 -8.23 -31.58
CA GLU A 442 -1.62 -8.19 -32.58
C GLU A 442 -0.22 -8.51 -32.01
N GLU A 443 -0.02 -8.29 -30.71
CA GLU A 443 1.24 -8.59 -30.04
C GLU A 443 1.28 -10.03 -29.51
N LEU A 444 0.18 -10.53 -29.00
CA LEU A 444 0.04 -11.90 -28.50
C LEU A 444 -1.38 -12.41 -28.75
N ASP A 445 -1.50 -13.42 -29.61
CA ASP A 445 -2.78 -14.05 -29.97
C ASP A 445 -3.60 -14.41 -28.72
N HIS A 446 -4.89 -14.20 -28.76
CA HIS A 446 -5.88 -14.50 -27.72
C HIS A 446 -5.85 -13.59 -26.49
N CYS A 447 -5.10 -12.51 -26.49
CA CYS A 447 -5.17 -11.48 -25.46
C CYS A 447 -6.30 -10.50 -25.78
N ILE A 448 -7.43 -10.70 -25.13
CA ILE A 448 -8.64 -9.91 -25.33
C ILE A 448 -8.96 -9.18 -24.03
N ASP A 449 -9.13 -7.86 -24.08
CA ASP A 449 -9.48 -7.01 -22.97
C ASP A 449 -10.97 -7.15 -22.59
N ASP A 450 -11.43 -6.37 -21.65
CA ASP A 450 -12.82 -6.38 -21.12
C ASP A 450 -13.79 -5.82 -22.18
N ILE A 451 -14.22 -6.67 -23.08
CA ILE A 451 -15.26 -6.34 -24.06
C ILE A 451 -16.59 -6.83 -23.48
N PRO A 452 -17.57 -5.96 -23.24
CA PRO A 452 -18.83 -6.35 -22.64
C PRO A 452 -19.51 -7.49 -23.38
N GLY A 453 -19.73 -8.61 -22.68
CA GLY A 453 -20.35 -9.82 -23.22
C GLY A 453 -19.42 -10.78 -23.97
N ASP A 454 -18.11 -10.51 -24.00
CA ASP A 454 -17.11 -11.45 -24.53
C ASP A 454 -16.49 -12.25 -23.38
N ASP A 455 -16.71 -13.55 -23.36
CA ASP A 455 -16.19 -14.48 -22.35
C ASP A 455 -14.74 -14.94 -22.59
N ARG A 456 -14.11 -14.48 -23.68
CA ARG A 456 -12.71 -14.77 -24.02
C ARG A 456 -11.72 -13.83 -23.34
N THR A 457 -12.20 -12.81 -22.62
CA THR A 457 -11.33 -11.83 -21.92
C THR A 457 -10.20 -12.48 -21.13
N ALA A 458 -9.03 -11.86 -21.13
CA ALA A 458 -7.87 -12.25 -20.30
C ALA A 458 -8.04 -11.88 -18.83
N LEU A 459 -9.06 -11.10 -18.49
CA LEU A 459 -9.43 -10.75 -17.10
C LEU A 459 -10.19 -11.89 -16.42
N PHE A 460 -10.32 -11.80 -15.10
CA PHE A 460 -11.12 -12.69 -14.25
C PHE A 460 -10.67 -14.15 -14.21
N ARG A 461 -9.39 -14.41 -14.47
CA ARG A 461 -8.79 -15.76 -14.48
C ARG A 461 -7.34 -15.73 -14.01
N ILE A 462 -6.82 -16.90 -13.69
CA ILE A 462 -5.39 -17.10 -13.42
C ILE A 462 -4.84 -18.07 -14.47
N ASP A 463 -3.52 -18.00 -14.72
CA ASP A 463 -2.86 -18.95 -15.61
C ASP A 463 -2.24 -20.10 -14.81
N VAL A 464 -2.46 -21.32 -15.24
CA VAL A 464 -1.77 -22.52 -14.75
C VAL A 464 -0.67 -22.87 -15.74
N ILE A 465 0.59 -22.77 -15.31
CA ILE A 465 1.76 -22.92 -16.17
C ILE A 465 2.47 -24.24 -15.81
N GLU A 466 2.87 -24.98 -16.83
CA GLU A 466 3.72 -26.18 -16.69
C GLU A 466 5.12 -25.90 -17.22
N ILE A 467 6.13 -26.15 -16.37
CA ILE A 467 7.55 -26.00 -16.69
C ILE A 467 8.22 -27.37 -16.64
N PRO A 468 8.64 -27.95 -17.77
CA PRO A 468 9.46 -29.17 -17.81
C PRO A 468 10.87 -28.88 -17.30
N VAL A 469 11.34 -29.65 -16.28
CA VAL A 469 12.67 -29.44 -15.69
C VAL A 469 13.80 -29.74 -16.67
N ASP A 470 13.63 -30.79 -17.49
CA ASP A 470 14.66 -31.24 -18.44
C ASP A 470 14.74 -30.36 -19.70
N ASP A 471 13.65 -29.66 -20.05
CA ASP A 471 13.60 -28.74 -21.19
C ASP A 471 12.67 -27.55 -20.90
N PRO A 472 13.14 -26.55 -20.14
CA PRO A 472 12.34 -25.37 -19.78
C PRO A 472 11.88 -24.54 -20.97
N SER A 473 12.48 -24.72 -22.16
CA SER A 473 12.03 -24.05 -23.40
C SER A 473 10.63 -24.50 -23.86
N GLN A 474 10.12 -25.64 -23.36
CA GLN A 474 8.78 -26.15 -23.64
C GLN A 474 7.74 -25.71 -22.60
N SER A 475 8.07 -24.75 -21.77
CA SER A 475 7.12 -24.21 -20.78
C SER A 475 5.94 -23.55 -21.47
N ARG A 476 4.75 -23.72 -20.87
CA ARG A 476 3.51 -23.19 -21.48
C ARG A 476 2.39 -23.06 -20.44
N ILE A 477 1.43 -22.21 -20.75
CA ILE A 477 0.13 -22.20 -20.09
C ILE A 477 -0.60 -23.48 -20.49
N ILE A 478 -1.11 -24.23 -19.50
CA ILE A 478 -1.87 -25.47 -19.72
C ILE A 478 -3.36 -25.30 -19.46
N ASP A 479 -3.75 -24.29 -18.68
CA ASP A 479 -5.12 -23.91 -18.39
C ASP A 479 -5.18 -22.47 -17.89
N SER A 480 -6.34 -21.81 -18.01
CA SER A 480 -6.60 -20.47 -17.50
C SER A 480 -8.00 -20.41 -16.85
N PRO A 481 -8.20 -21.05 -15.70
CA PRO A 481 -9.50 -21.16 -15.06
C PRO A 481 -10.05 -19.81 -14.63
N ALA A 482 -11.35 -19.57 -14.93
CA ALA A 482 -12.08 -18.35 -14.58
C ALA A 482 -12.52 -18.39 -13.09
N VAL A 483 -11.55 -18.32 -12.19
CA VAL A 483 -11.75 -18.49 -10.72
C VAL A 483 -12.60 -17.37 -10.09
N PHE A 484 -12.80 -16.24 -10.78
CA PHE A 484 -13.61 -15.10 -10.31
C PHE A 484 -15.06 -15.16 -10.81
N ALA A 485 -15.39 -16.09 -11.71
CA ALA A 485 -16.74 -16.24 -12.22
C ALA A 485 -17.74 -16.61 -11.11
N ASP A 486 -18.97 -16.08 -11.23
CA ASP A 486 -20.07 -16.49 -10.37
C ASP A 486 -20.42 -17.98 -10.65
N PRO A 487 -20.44 -18.85 -9.63
CA PRO A 487 -20.58 -20.30 -9.85
C PRO A 487 -22.00 -20.71 -10.31
N GLU A 488 -23.02 -19.88 -10.12
CA GLU A 488 -24.41 -20.17 -10.48
C GLU A 488 -24.75 -19.66 -11.87
N THR A 489 -24.31 -18.46 -12.19
CA THR A 489 -24.66 -17.75 -13.43
C THR A 489 -23.58 -17.86 -14.50
N GLY A 490 -22.31 -18.15 -14.12
CA GLY A 490 -21.15 -18.16 -15.01
C GLY A 490 -20.65 -16.76 -15.40
N VAL A 491 -21.17 -15.70 -14.79
CA VAL A 491 -20.70 -14.32 -15.05
C VAL A 491 -19.25 -14.20 -14.57
N LEU A 492 -18.34 -13.82 -15.46
CA LEU A 492 -16.89 -13.77 -15.17
C LEU A 492 -16.54 -12.77 -14.06
N ALA A 493 -17.11 -11.57 -14.08
CA ALA A 493 -16.97 -10.54 -13.04
C ALA A 493 -17.94 -10.82 -11.86
N GLY A 494 -17.87 -12.00 -11.27
CA GLY A 494 -18.83 -12.47 -10.25
C GLY A 494 -18.47 -12.08 -8.80
N LEU A 495 -17.36 -11.34 -8.60
CA LEU A 495 -16.90 -10.90 -7.28
C LEU A 495 -17.03 -9.37 -7.13
N TRP A 496 -16.18 -8.74 -6.30
CA TRP A 496 -16.28 -7.31 -6.06
C TRP A 496 -16.07 -6.49 -7.35
N ARG A 497 -17.00 -5.59 -7.63
CA ARG A 497 -17.02 -4.81 -8.88
C ARG A 497 -16.18 -3.52 -8.84
N GLY A 498 -15.57 -3.20 -7.69
CA GLY A 498 -14.92 -1.92 -7.44
C GLY A 498 -15.87 -0.89 -6.78
N GLY A 499 -15.29 0.14 -6.19
CA GLY A 499 -15.97 1.21 -5.49
C GLY A 499 -15.97 1.05 -3.97
N ASP A 500 -16.65 1.95 -3.27
CA ASP A 500 -16.79 1.93 -1.82
C ASP A 500 -17.84 0.91 -1.33
N HIS A 501 -17.78 0.61 -0.03
CA HIS A 501 -18.72 -0.28 0.66
C HIS A 501 -19.82 0.51 1.41
N GLY A 502 -19.90 1.81 1.22
CA GLY A 502 -20.79 2.76 1.91
C GLY A 502 -20.02 3.92 2.55
N ASP A 503 -20.73 4.78 3.28
CA ASP A 503 -20.14 5.95 3.93
C ASP A 503 -18.99 5.55 4.89
N ASP A 504 -17.91 6.32 4.90
CA ASP A 504 -16.72 6.13 5.75
C ASP A 504 -15.97 4.80 5.51
N THR A 505 -16.12 4.20 4.33
CA THR A 505 -15.39 3.01 3.93
C THR A 505 -14.30 3.34 2.89
N GLN A 506 -13.44 2.36 2.61
CA GLN A 506 -12.40 2.49 1.60
C GLN A 506 -12.97 2.23 0.20
N GLU A 507 -12.48 2.96 -0.80
CA GLU A 507 -12.66 2.59 -2.19
C GLU A 507 -11.78 1.37 -2.48
N THR A 508 -12.43 0.23 -2.75
CA THR A 508 -11.77 -1.06 -2.98
C THR A 508 -11.69 -1.36 -4.47
N ALA A 509 -10.53 -1.82 -4.93
CA ALA A 509 -10.29 -2.18 -6.32
C ALA A 509 -11.23 -3.30 -6.81
N ARG A 510 -11.51 -3.33 -8.12
CA ARG A 510 -12.28 -4.42 -8.75
C ARG A 510 -11.50 -5.75 -8.65
N THR A 511 -12.20 -6.86 -8.41
CA THR A 511 -11.61 -8.19 -8.42
C THR A 511 -11.58 -8.75 -9.84
N ASP A 512 -10.50 -8.53 -10.54
CA ASP A 512 -10.27 -9.04 -11.90
C ASP A 512 -8.94 -9.80 -12.03
N GLN A 513 -8.16 -9.88 -10.95
CA GLN A 513 -6.84 -10.50 -10.83
C GLN A 513 -6.53 -10.83 -9.38
N CYS A 514 -5.50 -11.65 -9.14
CA CYS A 514 -4.85 -11.74 -7.83
C CYS A 514 -3.51 -11.01 -7.87
N HIS A 515 -3.18 -10.27 -6.82
CA HIS A 515 -1.83 -9.79 -6.61
C HIS A 515 -0.95 -10.99 -6.23
N ASP A 516 -1.20 -11.59 -5.06
CA ASP A 516 -0.53 -12.81 -4.63
C ASP A 516 -1.48 -13.99 -4.49
N ILE A 517 -0.96 -15.19 -4.76
CA ILE A 517 -1.61 -16.46 -4.42
C ILE A 517 -0.60 -17.29 -3.61
N THR A 518 -0.80 -17.41 -2.30
CA THR A 518 0.06 -18.22 -1.45
C THR A 518 -0.49 -19.63 -1.33
N VAL A 519 0.29 -20.60 -1.73
CA VAL A 519 -0.09 -22.03 -1.69
C VAL A 519 0.37 -22.69 -0.39
N PHE A 520 -0.48 -23.55 0.17
CA PHE A 520 -0.19 -24.40 1.33
C PHE A 520 -0.53 -25.88 0.99
N PRO A 521 0.35 -26.55 0.21
CA PRO A 521 0.03 -27.83 -0.41
C PRO A 521 -0.31 -28.96 0.58
N SER A 522 0.27 -28.93 1.79
CA SER A 522 0.01 -29.96 2.83
C SER A 522 -1.45 -29.97 3.32
N ALA A 523 -2.16 -28.84 3.21
CA ALA A 523 -3.59 -28.75 3.50
C ALA A 523 -4.46 -28.77 2.22
N ASN A 524 -3.87 -28.88 1.04
CA ASN A 524 -4.52 -28.70 -0.27
C ASN A 524 -5.26 -27.35 -0.39
N LEU A 525 -4.69 -26.31 0.18
CA LEU A 525 -5.25 -24.96 0.19
C LEU A 525 -4.32 -23.96 -0.50
N ALA A 526 -4.91 -22.92 -1.06
CA ALA A 526 -4.22 -21.68 -1.39
C ALA A 526 -5.07 -20.47 -0.98
N ALA A 527 -4.43 -19.38 -0.61
CA ALA A 527 -5.08 -18.12 -0.29
C ALA A 527 -4.66 -17.07 -1.32
N GLY A 528 -5.65 -16.46 -2.00
CA GLY A 528 -5.43 -15.41 -2.98
C GLY A 528 -5.82 -14.05 -2.39
N ALA A 529 -4.90 -13.09 -2.45
CA ALA A 529 -5.18 -11.70 -2.24
C ALA A 529 -5.46 -11.07 -3.60
N CYS A 530 -6.73 -10.87 -3.93
CA CYS A 530 -7.18 -10.69 -5.31
C CYS A 530 -7.86 -9.33 -5.49
N SER A 531 -7.06 -8.26 -5.47
CA SER A 531 -7.50 -6.87 -5.66
C SER A 531 -8.64 -6.46 -4.71
N GLY A 532 -9.89 -6.86 -4.98
CA GLY A 532 -11.07 -6.52 -4.19
C GLY A 532 -11.50 -7.58 -3.18
N ASN A 533 -10.87 -8.76 -3.15
CA ASN A 533 -11.29 -9.88 -2.31
C ASN A 533 -10.12 -10.72 -1.76
N GLY A 534 -10.27 -11.20 -0.54
CA GLY A 534 -9.53 -12.37 -0.06
C GLY A 534 -10.25 -13.66 -0.49
N ILE A 535 -9.52 -14.63 -1.03
CA ILE A 535 -10.08 -15.86 -1.62
C ILE A 535 -9.38 -17.08 -1.04
N LEU A 536 -10.15 -18.13 -0.74
CA LEU A 536 -9.62 -19.43 -0.39
C LEU A 536 -9.88 -20.43 -1.53
N PHE A 537 -8.83 -21.13 -1.97
CA PHE A 537 -8.90 -22.14 -3.02
C PHE A 537 -8.66 -23.53 -2.45
N ASP A 538 -9.35 -24.53 -3.00
CA ASP A 538 -8.99 -25.96 -2.91
C ASP A 538 -8.05 -26.27 -4.10
N ILE A 539 -6.84 -26.71 -3.79
CA ILE A 539 -5.82 -27.09 -4.77
C ILE A 539 -5.50 -28.59 -4.71
N THR A 540 -6.48 -29.41 -4.29
CA THR A 540 -6.34 -30.89 -4.30
C THR A 540 -5.94 -31.38 -5.69
N ASP A 541 -6.48 -30.81 -6.75
CA ASP A 541 -5.96 -30.90 -8.10
C ASP A 541 -5.23 -29.58 -8.44
N ALA A 542 -3.91 -29.59 -8.39
CA ALA A 542 -3.09 -28.40 -8.66
C ALA A 542 -3.25 -27.86 -10.10
N ARG A 543 -3.77 -28.67 -11.03
CA ARG A 543 -4.05 -28.22 -12.42
C ARG A 543 -5.40 -27.53 -12.56
N ASN A 544 -6.29 -27.69 -11.59
CA ASN A 544 -7.65 -27.16 -11.62
C ASN A 544 -8.03 -26.60 -10.23
N PRO A 545 -7.47 -25.46 -9.84
CA PRO A 545 -7.80 -24.81 -8.57
C PRO A 545 -9.27 -24.38 -8.52
N VAL A 546 -9.94 -24.63 -7.39
CA VAL A 546 -11.36 -24.32 -7.19
C VAL A 546 -11.53 -23.33 -6.06
N ARG A 547 -12.15 -22.20 -6.31
CA ARG A 547 -12.52 -21.26 -5.27
C ARG A 547 -13.58 -21.86 -4.33
N ILE A 548 -13.29 -21.89 -3.02
CA ILE A 548 -14.16 -22.48 -2.00
C ILE A 548 -14.71 -21.46 -0.99
N ASP A 549 -14.08 -20.30 -0.88
CA ASP A 549 -14.58 -19.18 -0.08
C ASP A 549 -14.07 -17.83 -0.59
N VAL A 550 -14.77 -16.76 -0.21
CA VAL A 550 -14.45 -15.39 -0.59
C VAL A 550 -14.90 -14.43 0.51
N VAL A 551 -14.06 -13.44 0.83
CA VAL A 551 -14.33 -12.38 1.81
C VAL A 551 -14.04 -11.01 1.23
N THR A 552 -14.70 -10.00 1.80
CA THR A 552 -14.46 -8.57 1.56
C THR A 552 -14.12 -7.89 2.88
N ASP A 553 -13.44 -6.76 2.81
CA ASP A 553 -13.19 -5.88 3.95
C ASP A 553 -13.39 -4.43 3.54
N SER A 554 -14.22 -3.70 4.25
CA SER A 554 -14.54 -2.31 3.94
C SER A 554 -13.41 -1.32 4.27
N GLY A 555 -12.38 -1.78 4.97
CA GLY A 555 -11.14 -1.03 5.25
C GLY A 555 -10.05 -1.25 4.21
N PHE A 556 -10.20 -2.25 3.32
CA PHE A 556 -9.18 -2.60 2.34
C PHE A 556 -9.42 -1.91 1.01
N ALA A 557 -8.37 -1.26 0.47
CA ALA A 557 -8.36 -0.72 -0.88
C ALA A 557 -7.88 -1.73 -1.91
N TYR A 558 -6.84 -2.50 -1.55
CA TYR A 558 -6.21 -3.44 -2.47
C TYR A 558 -5.67 -4.66 -1.74
N TRP A 559 -6.33 -5.80 -1.89
CA TRP A 559 -5.88 -7.08 -1.36
C TRP A 559 -4.60 -7.52 -2.05
N HIS A 560 -3.50 -7.54 -1.29
CA HIS A 560 -2.13 -7.63 -1.81
C HIS A 560 -1.48 -8.99 -1.59
N SER A 561 -1.25 -9.41 -0.34
CA SER A 561 -0.61 -10.70 -0.03
C SER A 561 -1.40 -11.51 0.99
N ALA A 562 -1.07 -12.80 1.10
CA ALA A 562 -1.69 -13.72 2.02
C ALA A 562 -0.62 -14.63 2.67
N THR A 563 -0.72 -14.87 3.98
CA THR A 563 0.20 -15.75 4.71
C THR A 563 -0.57 -16.65 5.65
N PHE A 564 -0.39 -17.98 5.50
CA PHE A 564 -0.94 -18.97 6.44
C PHE A 564 -0.10 -19.03 7.72
N ASN A 565 -0.73 -19.33 8.86
CA ASN A 565 0.03 -19.79 10.03
C ASN A 565 0.61 -21.19 9.80
N ASN A 566 1.47 -21.66 10.71
CA ASN A 566 2.17 -22.94 10.55
C ASN A 566 1.25 -24.16 10.41
N GLU A 567 0.10 -24.14 11.03
CA GLU A 567 -0.91 -25.20 11.00
C GLU A 567 -1.87 -25.12 9.81
N GLY A 568 -1.86 -24.03 9.02
CA GLY A 568 -2.82 -23.79 7.95
C GLY A 568 -4.25 -23.58 8.45
N THR A 569 -4.41 -23.08 9.67
CA THR A 569 -5.69 -22.82 10.34
C THR A 569 -6.07 -21.34 10.39
N LYS A 570 -5.14 -20.47 10.03
CA LYS A 570 -5.32 -19.01 9.95
C LYS A 570 -4.70 -18.50 8.65
N VAL A 571 -5.24 -17.37 8.17
CA VAL A 571 -4.65 -16.58 7.08
C VAL A 571 -4.62 -15.12 7.52
N LEU A 572 -3.49 -14.48 7.30
CA LEU A 572 -3.30 -13.05 7.39
C LEU A 572 -3.27 -12.50 5.97
N PHE A 573 -4.13 -11.54 5.65
CA PHE A 573 -4.12 -10.79 4.39
C PHE A 573 -3.62 -9.38 4.63
N THR A 574 -2.94 -8.79 3.64
CA THR A 574 -2.42 -7.43 3.69
C THR A 574 -3.19 -6.50 2.75
N ASP A 575 -3.38 -5.24 3.16
CA ASP A 575 -3.94 -4.15 2.35
C ASP A 575 -2.82 -3.22 1.89
N GLU A 576 -2.53 -3.21 0.61
CA GLU A 576 -1.58 -2.27 0.00
C GLU A 576 -2.28 -0.97 -0.41
N TRP A 577 -2.92 -0.29 0.52
CA TRP A 577 -3.66 0.93 0.25
C TRP A 577 -2.79 2.01 -0.42
N GLY A 578 -3.14 2.38 -1.64
CA GLY A 578 -2.44 3.39 -2.43
C GLY A 578 -1.18 2.88 -3.14
N GLY A 579 -0.98 1.54 -3.19
CA GLY A 579 0.09 0.89 -3.98
C GLY A 579 1.50 1.29 -3.55
N GLY A 580 1.73 1.52 -2.24
CA GLY A 580 3.04 1.93 -1.71
C GLY A 580 3.54 3.31 -2.20
N GLY A 581 2.80 4.02 -3.06
CA GLY A 581 3.23 5.29 -3.65
C GLY A 581 2.79 6.55 -2.90
N ARG A 582 2.14 6.42 -1.72
CA ARG A 582 1.59 7.54 -0.98
C ARG A 582 1.73 7.34 0.53
N ALA A 583 1.74 8.45 1.30
CA ALA A 583 1.67 8.40 2.76
C ALA A 583 0.33 7.82 3.22
N ARG A 584 0.37 6.74 4.02
CA ARG A 584 -0.83 6.00 4.47
C ARG A 584 -0.77 5.52 5.92
N CYS A 585 0.26 5.90 6.68
CA CYS A 585 0.38 5.65 8.12
C CYS A 585 0.47 6.97 8.88
N ARG A 586 -0.25 7.99 8.42
CA ARG A 586 -0.31 9.28 9.12
C ARG A 586 -1.05 9.13 10.44
N ALA A 587 -0.81 10.04 11.36
CA ALA A 587 -1.39 9.96 12.71
C ALA A 587 -2.92 9.95 12.74
N TRP A 588 -3.58 10.36 11.66
CA TRP A 588 -5.04 10.42 11.52
C TRP A 588 -5.62 9.35 10.57
N ASP A 589 -4.79 8.58 9.86
CA ASP A 589 -5.28 7.49 9.04
C ASP A 589 -5.95 6.41 9.90
N PRO A 590 -7.10 5.85 9.48
CA PRO A 590 -7.73 4.75 10.20
C PRO A 590 -6.80 3.55 10.35
N LEU A 591 -6.76 2.95 11.54
CA LEU A 591 -5.92 1.78 11.83
C LEU A 591 -6.37 0.49 11.10
N THR A 592 -7.47 0.56 10.35
CA THR A 592 -7.97 -0.53 9.50
C THR A 592 -7.60 -0.36 8.03
N TRP A 593 -6.96 0.77 7.65
CA TRP A 593 -6.56 1.08 6.29
C TRP A 593 -5.05 0.86 6.11
N GLY A 594 -4.64 0.18 5.04
CA GLY A 594 -3.26 -0.22 4.85
C GLY A 594 -2.75 -1.19 5.93
N ALA A 595 -3.63 -2.05 6.42
CA ALA A 595 -3.44 -2.91 7.58
C ALA A 595 -3.41 -4.39 7.19
N ASP A 596 -3.11 -5.24 8.16
CA ASP A 596 -3.37 -6.68 8.08
C ASP A 596 -4.81 -6.99 8.50
N ALA A 597 -5.42 -7.99 7.88
CA ALA A 597 -6.65 -8.62 8.34
C ALA A 597 -6.41 -10.10 8.65
N ILE A 598 -6.74 -10.52 9.86
CA ILE A 598 -6.52 -11.88 10.35
C ILE A 598 -7.83 -12.66 10.30
N TYR A 599 -7.79 -13.81 9.64
CA TYR A 599 -8.91 -14.74 9.50
C TYR A 599 -8.56 -16.10 10.05
N ASP A 600 -9.47 -16.72 10.80
CA ASP A 600 -9.40 -18.15 11.11
C ASP A 600 -10.07 -18.96 9.98
N ILE A 601 -9.51 -20.14 9.68
CA ILE A 601 -10.10 -21.08 8.72
C ILE A 601 -10.94 -22.10 9.48
N VAL A 602 -12.26 -21.94 9.47
CA VAL A 602 -13.21 -22.81 10.17
C VAL A 602 -14.06 -23.57 9.14
N GLY A 603 -13.91 -24.87 9.06
CA GLY A 603 -14.66 -25.69 8.10
C GLY A 603 -14.45 -25.27 6.64
N LYS A 604 -13.22 -24.89 6.26
CA LYS A 604 -12.85 -24.35 4.95
C LYS A 604 -13.53 -23.01 4.63
N LYS A 605 -13.87 -22.21 5.64
CA LYS A 605 -14.41 -20.84 5.53
C LYS A 605 -13.51 -19.88 6.28
N LEU A 606 -13.38 -18.67 5.74
CA LEU A 606 -12.64 -17.57 6.33
C LEU A 606 -13.55 -16.82 7.31
N GLU A 607 -13.19 -16.80 8.58
CA GLU A 607 -13.89 -16.04 9.62
C GLU A 607 -12.99 -14.91 10.12
N PHE A 608 -13.37 -13.66 9.85
CA PHE A 608 -12.65 -12.47 10.29
C PHE A 608 -12.48 -12.43 11.81
N ARG A 609 -11.31 -12.01 12.29
CA ARG A 609 -11.01 -11.85 13.72
C ARG A 609 -10.61 -10.43 14.09
N SER A 610 -9.59 -9.87 13.47
CA SER A 610 -9.08 -8.54 13.80
C SER A 610 -8.24 -7.95 12.68
N HIS A 611 -7.93 -6.65 12.83
CA HIS A 611 -6.87 -5.98 12.05
C HIS A 611 -5.64 -5.74 12.92
N TYR A 612 -4.50 -5.62 12.26
CA TYR A 612 -3.28 -5.09 12.85
C TYR A 612 -2.64 -4.05 11.91
N LYS A 613 -2.16 -2.93 12.47
CA LYS A 613 -1.36 -1.91 11.78
C LYS A 613 -0.27 -1.42 12.70
N ILE A 614 0.88 -1.00 12.15
CA ILE A 614 1.93 -0.39 12.96
C ILE A 614 1.37 0.82 13.75
N PRO A 615 1.68 0.93 15.05
CA PRO A 615 1.14 2.01 15.87
C PRO A 615 1.86 3.35 15.72
N ALA A 616 3.04 3.35 15.09
CA ALA A 616 3.82 4.56 14.88
C ALA A 616 3.22 5.43 13.77
N PRO A 617 2.92 6.71 14.02
CA PRO A 617 2.54 7.61 12.95
C PRO A 617 3.77 7.98 12.12
N GLN A 618 3.59 8.04 10.80
CA GLN A 618 4.63 8.34 9.83
C GLN A 618 4.40 9.73 9.20
N LEU A 619 5.46 10.28 8.58
CA LEU A 619 5.43 11.56 7.88
C LEU A 619 4.72 11.46 6.52
N GLU A 620 4.35 12.62 5.96
CA GLU A 620 3.82 12.70 4.59
C GLU A 620 4.84 12.29 3.51
N THR A 621 6.12 12.31 3.87
CA THR A 621 7.25 11.90 3.02
C THR A 621 7.59 10.42 3.10
N GLU A 622 6.78 9.62 3.82
CA GLU A 622 6.95 8.18 3.99
C GLU A 622 5.77 7.41 3.43
N ASN A 623 6.02 6.49 2.48
CA ASN A 623 5.04 5.49 2.11
C ASN A 623 5.04 4.38 3.16
N CYS A 624 3.86 3.99 3.60
CA CYS A 624 3.71 2.97 4.62
C CYS A 624 2.36 2.27 4.47
N VAL A 625 2.37 0.99 4.18
CA VAL A 625 1.21 0.07 4.23
C VAL A 625 1.71 -1.35 4.48
N ALA A 626 0.82 -2.27 4.84
CA ALA A 626 1.12 -3.69 4.98
C ALA A 626 1.59 -4.28 3.65
N HIS A 627 2.73 -4.96 3.66
CA HIS A 627 3.35 -5.56 2.47
C HIS A 627 3.80 -7.01 2.75
N ASN A 628 4.84 -7.52 2.09
CA ASN A 628 5.24 -8.92 2.15
C ASN A 628 5.94 -9.31 3.45
N GLY A 629 5.68 -10.54 3.90
CA GLY A 629 6.27 -11.08 5.11
C GLY A 629 6.29 -12.60 5.15
N SER A 630 6.82 -13.16 6.22
CA SER A 630 6.86 -14.61 6.44
C SER A 630 6.66 -15.00 7.90
N ILE A 631 6.31 -16.26 8.13
CA ILE A 631 6.23 -16.84 9.48
C ILE A 631 7.64 -16.97 10.08
N VAL A 632 7.81 -16.54 11.33
CA VAL A 632 8.92 -16.91 12.19
C VAL A 632 8.50 -18.20 12.92
N PRO A 633 9.11 -19.34 12.62
CA PRO A 633 8.60 -20.65 13.07
C PRO A 633 8.94 -20.92 14.55
N VAL A 634 8.30 -20.20 15.46
CA VAL A 634 8.40 -20.43 16.90
C VAL A 634 7.43 -21.56 17.29
N PRO A 635 7.88 -22.63 17.92
CA PRO A 635 6.99 -23.73 18.27
C PRO A 635 5.87 -23.29 19.21
N GLY A 636 4.61 -23.56 18.84
CA GLY A 636 3.43 -23.23 19.66
C GLY A 636 2.99 -21.77 19.64
N ARG A 637 3.48 -20.97 18.68
CA ARG A 637 3.09 -19.58 18.45
C ARG A 637 2.96 -19.28 16.97
N ASP A 638 2.11 -18.32 16.64
CA ASP A 638 1.96 -17.73 15.33
C ASP A 638 2.67 -16.37 15.33
N ILE A 639 3.89 -16.31 14.85
CA ILE A 639 4.71 -15.10 14.76
C ILE A 639 4.94 -14.77 13.29
N PHE A 640 4.72 -13.53 12.91
CA PHE A 640 4.86 -13.03 11.54
C PHE A 640 5.84 -11.86 11.50
N VAL A 641 6.83 -11.91 10.62
CA VAL A 641 7.68 -10.76 10.28
C VAL A 641 7.20 -10.15 8.99
N GLN A 642 7.09 -8.82 8.95
CA GLN A 642 6.44 -8.10 7.87
C GLN A 642 7.15 -6.80 7.51
N ALA A 643 7.16 -6.48 6.22
CA ALA A 643 7.55 -5.21 5.64
C ALA A 643 6.38 -4.21 5.62
N TRP A 644 6.67 -2.93 5.86
CA TRP A 644 5.73 -1.80 5.83
C TRP A 644 6.27 -0.66 4.96
N TYR A 645 6.95 -0.95 3.89
CA TYR A 645 7.67 0.05 3.10
C TYR A 645 8.58 0.92 3.99
N GLN A 646 8.47 2.27 3.94
CA GLN A 646 9.22 3.17 4.81
C GLN A 646 8.76 3.13 6.28
N GLY A 647 7.64 2.50 6.61
CA GLY A 647 7.28 2.16 8.00
C GLY A 647 8.10 1.03 8.61
N GLY A 648 9.11 0.50 7.89
CA GLY A 648 10.09 -0.43 8.40
C GLY A 648 9.65 -1.89 8.40
N ILE A 649 10.14 -2.65 9.35
CA ILE A 649 9.83 -4.07 9.59
C ILE A 649 9.23 -4.22 10.97
N SER A 650 8.10 -4.93 11.09
CA SER A 650 7.54 -5.37 12.37
C SER A 650 7.56 -6.88 12.51
N VAL A 651 7.63 -7.36 13.76
CA VAL A 651 7.38 -8.74 14.13
C VAL A 651 6.17 -8.79 15.04
N ILE A 652 5.16 -9.54 14.60
CA ILE A 652 3.81 -9.55 15.18
C ILE A 652 3.51 -10.92 15.75
N ASP A 653 2.99 -10.98 16.97
CA ASP A 653 2.38 -12.18 17.54
C ASP A 653 0.87 -12.13 17.29
N PHE A 654 0.35 -13.05 16.48
CA PHE A 654 -1.06 -13.24 16.21
C PHE A 654 -1.58 -14.62 16.67
N THR A 655 -0.90 -15.23 17.66
CA THR A 655 -1.30 -16.48 18.30
C THR A 655 -2.75 -16.39 18.80
N ASP A 656 -3.12 -15.26 19.40
CA ASP A 656 -4.52 -14.87 19.59
C ASP A 656 -4.98 -14.02 18.40
N SER A 657 -5.77 -14.63 17.51
CA SER A 657 -6.28 -13.95 16.30
C SER A 657 -7.10 -12.70 16.59
N PHE A 658 -7.65 -12.53 17.81
CA PHE A 658 -8.45 -11.35 18.20
C PHE A 658 -7.60 -10.20 18.72
N ASN A 659 -6.38 -10.45 19.19
CA ASN A 659 -5.52 -9.48 19.85
C ASN A 659 -4.07 -9.59 19.37
N PRO A 660 -3.78 -9.37 18.07
CA PRO A 660 -2.41 -9.34 17.57
C PRO A 660 -1.66 -8.15 18.17
N PHE A 661 -0.34 -8.30 18.38
CA PHE A 661 0.49 -7.22 18.91
C PHE A 661 1.93 -7.33 18.45
N GLU A 662 2.61 -6.19 18.39
CA GLU A 662 4.01 -6.10 17.97
C GLU A 662 4.96 -6.52 19.09
N ILE A 663 5.93 -7.34 18.77
CA ILE A 663 6.94 -7.83 19.71
C ILE A 663 8.36 -7.34 19.41
N ALA A 664 8.61 -6.93 18.16
CA ALA A 664 9.88 -6.36 17.73
C ALA A 664 9.65 -5.49 16.48
N TYR A 665 10.54 -4.52 16.25
CA TYR A 665 10.54 -3.71 15.02
C TYR A 665 11.93 -3.16 14.70
N PHE A 666 12.11 -2.81 13.43
CA PHE A 666 13.21 -2.00 12.91
C PHE A 666 12.63 -1.00 11.91
N ASP A 667 12.98 0.28 12.07
CA ASP A 667 12.49 1.35 11.21
C ASP A 667 13.58 2.37 10.92
N ARG A 668 13.47 3.03 9.77
CA ARG A 668 14.30 4.16 9.36
C ARG A 668 13.42 5.30 8.87
N GLY A 669 13.86 6.53 9.14
CA GLY A 669 13.19 7.72 8.63
C GLY A 669 13.17 7.81 7.10
N PRO A 670 12.43 8.79 6.56
CA PRO A 670 12.20 8.93 5.13
C PRO A 670 13.51 9.05 4.33
N ILE A 671 13.44 8.74 3.04
CA ILE A 671 14.61 8.86 2.15
C ILE A 671 14.98 10.34 1.96
N LEU A 672 13.97 11.21 1.80
CA LEU A 672 14.13 12.66 1.68
C LEU A 672 13.22 13.38 2.69
N GLU A 673 13.62 14.60 3.07
CA GLU A 673 12.90 15.41 4.06
C GLU A 673 11.65 16.07 3.46
N ASP A 674 11.70 16.44 2.19
CA ASP A 674 10.76 17.33 1.49
C ASP A 674 9.98 16.68 0.35
N GLU A 675 10.29 15.42 0.02
CA GLU A 675 9.66 14.70 -1.09
C GLU A 675 9.43 13.24 -0.70
N LEU A 676 8.25 12.71 -1.05
CA LEU A 676 7.98 11.29 -0.91
C LEU A 676 8.62 10.52 -2.07
N ILE A 677 9.64 9.73 -1.74
CA ILE A 677 10.23 8.75 -2.66
C ILE A 677 9.67 7.37 -2.30
N THR A 678 9.19 6.62 -3.29
CA THR A 678 8.80 5.23 -3.07
C THR A 678 10.01 4.43 -2.63
N GLY A 679 9.99 3.94 -1.40
CA GLY A 679 11.13 3.30 -0.76
C GLY A 679 10.71 2.45 0.43
N GLY A 680 11.69 2.07 1.25
CA GLY A 680 11.49 1.20 2.38
C GLY A 680 11.44 -0.29 1.98
N PHE A 681 10.97 -1.13 2.88
CA PHE A 681 11.07 -2.57 2.71
C PHE A 681 9.98 -3.13 1.79
N TRP A 682 10.39 -3.78 0.68
CA TRP A 682 9.51 -4.58 -0.17
C TRP A 682 9.11 -5.87 0.52
N SER A 683 10.10 -6.61 1.06
CA SER A 683 9.88 -7.89 1.72
C SER A 683 10.71 -8.01 2.98
N ALA A 684 10.20 -8.73 3.97
CA ALA A 684 10.92 -9.12 5.17
C ALA A 684 10.70 -10.61 5.45
N TYR A 685 11.74 -11.43 5.26
CA TYR A 685 11.64 -12.87 5.37
C TYR A 685 12.57 -13.46 6.41
N TYR A 686 12.02 -14.40 7.20
CA TYR A 686 12.80 -15.18 8.15
C TYR A 686 13.36 -16.43 7.47
N TYR A 687 14.67 -16.57 7.50
CA TYR A 687 15.36 -17.71 6.99
C TYR A 687 16.49 -18.17 7.94
N GLN A 688 16.41 -19.38 8.48
CA GLN A 688 17.41 -20.04 9.32
C GLN A 688 17.97 -19.19 10.48
N GLY A 689 17.12 -18.51 11.23
CA GLY A 689 17.51 -17.71 12.40
C GLY A 689 17.78 -16.23 12.10
N THR A 690 17.70 -15.82 10.85
CA THR A 690 17.99 -14.47 10.39
C THR A 690 16.80 -13.90 9.62
N ILE A 691 16.56 -12.60 9.73
CA ILE A 691 15.58 -11.85 8.95
C ILE A 691 16.33 -11.05 7.88
N TYR A 692 15.89 -11.20 6.65
CA TYR A 692 16.40 -10.46 5.49
C TYR A 692 15.32 -9.53 5.00
N GLY A 693 15.65 -8.26 4.78
CA GLY A 693 14.76 -7.25 4.26
C GLY A 693 15.32 -6.64 2.98
N THR A 694 14.61 -6.79 1.85
CA THR A 694 14.91 -6.02 0.64
C THR A 694 14.34 -4.63 0.77
N GLU A 695 15.22 -3.66 0.78
CA GLU A 695 14.86 -2.24 0.77
C GLU A 695 14.91 -1.73 -0.66
N ILE A 696 13.79 -1.14 -1.12
CA ILE A 696 13.54 -0.71 -2.50
C ILE A 696 14.68 0.14 -3.04
N THR A 697 15.09 1.15 -2.26
CA THR A 697 16.02 2.19 -2.70
C THR A 697 17.42 2.00 -2.10
N ARG A 698 17.51 1.60 -0.81
CA ARG A 698 18.79 1.54 -0.08
C ARG A 698 19.57 0.25 -0.30
N GLY A 699 18.90 -0.93 -0.33
CA GLY A 699 19.59 -2.19 -0.60
C GLY A 699 19.05 -3.43 0.10
N LEU A 700 19.86 -4.09 0.92
CA LEU A 700 19.54 -5.34 1.63
C LEU A 700 19.97 -5.25 3.08
N ASP A 701 19.04 -5.38 4.01
CA ASP A 701 19.27 -5.40 5.44
C ASP A 701 19.17 -6.81 6.01
N VAL A 702 20.02 -7.09 7.00
CA VAL A 702 20.09 -8.38 7.70
C VAL A 702 19.94 -8.14 9.19
N LEU A 703 18.93 -8.76 9.79
CA LEU A 703 18.58 -8.57 11.19
C LEU A 703 18.44 -9.89 11.93
N LYS A 704 18.61 -9.83 13.25
CA LYS A 704 18.34 -10.95 14.18
C LYS A 704 17.38 -10.52 15.28
N LEU A 705 16.50 -11.41 15.68
CA LEU A 705 15.72 -11.28 16.91
C LEU A 705 16.63 -11.45 18.12
N ILE A 706 16.42 -10.62 19.14
CA ILE A 706 17.11 -10.72 20.42
C ILE A 706 16.13 -11.07 21.54
N PRO A 707 16.60 -11.76 22.63
CA PRO A 707 15.72 -12.14 23.71
C PRO A 707 15.04 -10.93 24.38
N SER A 708 13.75 -11.09 24.67
CA SER A 708 12.92 -10.06 25.29
C SER A 708 11.87 -10.68 26.22
N LYS A 709 11.07 -9.85 26.87
CA LYS A 709 9.89 -10.31 27.63
C LYS A 709 8.84 -11.02 26.78
N TYR A 710 8.85 -10.77 25.45
CA TYR A 710 7.90 -11.34 24.51
C TYR A 710 8.39 -12.61 23.84
N LEU A 711 9.70 -12.75 23.67
CA LEU A 711 10.34 -13.87 22.95
C LEU A 711 11.62 -14.26 23.68
N SER A 712 11.67 -15.48 24.23
CA SER A 712 12.82 -15.96 25.00
C SER A 712 13.97 -16.41 24.09
N GLU A 713 15.17 -16.53 24.66
CA GLU A 713 16.33 -17.11 23.97
C GLU A 713 16.05 -18.51 23.45
N ASN A 714 15.30 -19.33 24.22
CA ASN A 714 14.95 -20.68 23.81
C ASN A 714 13.95 -20.70 22.66
N GLU A 715 13.00 -19.76 22.62
CA GLU A 715 12.06 -19.60 21.51
C GLU A 715 12.79 -19.21 20.22
N ILE A 716 13.76 -18.27 20.29
CA ILE A 716 14.61 -17.87 19.17
C ILE A 716 15.47 -19.04 18.68
N ALA A 717 16.12 -19.75 19.60
CA ALA A 717 16.92 -20.93 19.26
C ALA A 717 16.09 -22.04 18.62
N ALA A 718 14.88 -22.29 19.15
CA ALA A 718 13.96 -23.29 18.60
C ALA A 718 13.49 -22.87 17.18
N ALA A 719 13.19 -21.61 16.94
CA ALA A 719 12.82 -21.10 15.62
C ALA A 719 13.94 -21.36 14.59
N ALA A 720 15.18 -21.15 14.95
CA ALA A 720 16.35 -21.42 14.09
C ALA A 720 16.56 -22.92 13.78
N MET A 721 16.01 -23.80 14.61
CA MET A 721 16.04 -25.27 14.41
C MET A 721 14.90 -25.80 13.54
N ALA A 722 13.92 -24.97 13.18
CA ALA A 722 12.77 -25.40 12.41
C ALA A 722 13.18 -25.88 11.01
N TYR A 723 12.45 -26.86 10.51
CA TYR A 723 12.62 -27.36 9.15
C TYR A 723 11.27 -27.81 8.57
N PRO A 724 11.08 -27.78 7.24
CA PRO A 724 9.81 -28.15 6.63
C PRO A 724 9.49 -29.62 6.83
N VAL A 725 8.22 -29.93 7.04
CA VAL A 725 7.72 -31.32 7.16
C VAL A 725 7.90 -32.09 5.84
N ILE A 726 7.71 -31.38 4.72
CA ILE A 726 7.84 -31.90 3.35
C ILE A 726 8.72 -30.98 2.51
N GLY A 727 9.38 -31.54 1.51
CA GLY A 727 10.23 -30.77 0.59
C GLY A 727 11.68 -30.61 1.06
N PRO A 728 12.47 -29.80 0.37
CA PRO A 728 13.87 -29.52 0.71
C PRO A 728 13.98 -28.84 2.08
N ARG A 729 14.99 -29.20 2.86
CA ARG A 729 15.16 -28.66 4.23
C ARG A 729 15.49 -27.16 4.28
N ARG A 730 16.12 -26.67 3.22
CA ARG A 730 16.62 -25.30 3.14
C ARG A 730 16.18 -24.66 1.82
N LEU A 731 14.83 -24.59 1.64
CA LEU A 731 14.21 -23.88 0.53
C LEU A 731 13.15 -22.92 1.08
N PHE A 732 13.15 -21.70 0.58
CA PHE A 732 12.08 -20.74 0.82
C PHE A 732 11.75 -20.03 -0.49
N ASN A 733 10.50 -20.11 -0.89
CA ASN A 733 9.91 -19.32 -1.97
C ASN A 733 8.72 -18.54 -1.39
N PRO A 734 8.54 -17.24 -1.69
CA PRO A 734 7.60 -16.37 -0.99
C PRO A 734 6.17 -16.90 -0.92
N GLN A 735 5.60 -17.27 -2.05
CA GLN A 735 4.20 -17.71 -2.17
C GLN A 735 4.03 -19.24 -2.05
N HIS A 736 5.03 -19.95 -1.51
CA HIS A 736 4.97 -21.40 -1.26
C HIS A 736 5.24 -21.72 0.20
N GLN A 737 4.19 -21.95 0.97
CA GLN A 737 4.30 -22.27 2.38
C GLN A 737 4.16 -23.78 2.65
N VAL A 738 4.97 -24.26 3.57
CA VAL A 738 4.93 -25.62 4.08
C VAL A 738 4.94 -25.59 5.61
N PRO A 739 4.27 -26.54 6.28
CA PRO A 739 4.33 -26.63 7.73
C PRO A 739 5.76 -26.93 8.19
N MET A 740 6.19 -26.19 9.18
CA MET A 740 7.48 -26.35 9.84
C MET A 740 7.34 -27.28 11.04
N THR A 741 8.41 -28.04 11.32
CA THR A 741 8.53 -28.88 12.50
C THR A 741 9.90 -28.69 13.16
N TRP A 742 10.07 -29.24 14.34
CA TRP A 742 11.26 -29.04 15.15
C TRP A 742 11.86 -30.37 15.58
N PRO A 743 13.19 -30.43 15.74
CA PRO A 743 13.83 -31.62 16.31
C PRO A 743 13.43 -31.78 17.78
N ALA A 744 13.54 -33.02 18.27
CA ALA A 744 13.39 -33.28 19.68
C ALA A 744 14.66 -32.82 20.44
N ALA A 745 14.75 -31.52 20.71
CA ALA A 745 15.90 -30.85 21.30
C ALA A 745 15.53 -30.17 22.63
N PRO A 746 16.50 -29.98 23.54
CA PRO A 746 16.27 -29.25 24.79
C PRO A 746 15.74 -27.86 24.61
N GLU A 747 16.23 -27.12 23.60
CA GLU A 747 15.83 -25.75 23.27
C GLU A 747 14.33 -25.70 22.91
N VAL A 748 13.84 -26.63 22.11
CA VAL A 748 12.43 -26.74 21.75
C VAL A 748 11.54 -27.05 22.97
N ALA A 749 12.00 -27.93 23.85
CA ALA A 749 11.27 -28.20 25.10
C ALA A 749 11.24 -26.96 26.02
N ARG A 750 12.37 -26.21 26.14
CA ARG A 750 12.46 -24.99 26.91
C ARG A 750 11.58 -23.90 26.34
N ALA A 751 11.45 -23.78 25.00
CA ALA A 751 10.57 -22.81 24.38
C ALA A 751 9.10 -22.98 24.84
N TYR A 752 8.59 -24.22 24.89
CA TYR A 752 7.26 -24.51 25.44
C TYR A 752 7.16 -24.20 26.94
N ILE A 753 8.20 -24.45 27.71
CA ILE A 753 8.26 -24.16 29.16
C ILE A 753 8.17 -22.65 29.39
N ASP A 754 8.95 -21.88 28.64
CA ASP A 754 8.97 -20.40 28.71
C ASP A 754 7.61 -19.81 28.40
N GLN A 755 6.91 -20.36 27.39
CA GLN A 755 5.54 -19.97 27.06
C GLN A 755 4.55 -20.29 28.18
N LEU A 756 4.62 -21.51 28.74
CA LEU A 756 3.78 -21.94 29.83
C LEU A 756 4.02 -21.11 31.12
N MET A 757 5.26 -20.68 31.34
CA MET A 757 5.62 -19.77 32.44
C MET A 757 5.09 -18.36 32.21
N ARG A 758 5.22 -17.84 31.00
CA ARG A 758 4.72 -16.52 30.62
C ARG A 758 3.20 -16.40 30.81
N ASP A 759 2.49 -17.52 30.57
CA ASP A 759 1.04 -17.61 30.72
C ASP A 759 0.59 -17.95 32.16
N ASP A 760 1.51 -17.99 33.15
CA ASP A 760 1.24 -18.46 34.52
C ASP A 760 0.61 -19.87 34.59
N ALA A 761 0.81 -20.68 33.54
CA ALA A 761 0.23 -22.00 33.42
C ALA A 761 0.97 -23.06 34.27
N ILE A 762 2.23 -22.86 34.55
CA ILE A 762 3.05 -23.72 35.43
C ILE A 762 3.77 -22.89 36.49
N SER A 763 4.21 -23.56 37.58
CA SER A 763 4.97 -22.88 38.63
C SER A 763 6.46 -22.83 38.31
N GLU A 764 7.17 -21.83 38.90
CA GLU A 764 8.64 -21.75 38.81
C GLU A 764 9.31 -23.06 39.23
N ASP A 765 8.90 -23.68 40.37
CA ASP A 765 9.42 -24.97 40.81
C ASP A 765 9.26 -26.11 39.80
N ALA A 766 8.17 -26.06 38.99
CA ALA A 766 7.96 -27.06 37.94
C ALA A 766 8.85 -26.79 36.73
N ALA A 767 9.02 -25.54 36.35
CA ALA A 767 9.91 -25.11 35.28
C ALA A 767 11.39 -25.41 35.62
N GLU A 768 11.81 -25.07 36.84
CA GLU A 768 13.18 -25.34 37.31
C GLU A 768 13.49 -26.85 37.28
N ARG A 769 12.62 -27.72 37.85
CA ARG A 769 12.82 -29.16 37.83
C ARG A 769 12.96 -29.77 36.43
N ILE A 770 12.16 -29.29 35.47
CA ILE A 770 12.29 -29.80 34.09
C ILE A 770 13.49 -29.17 33.39
N GLY A 771 13.83 -27.93 33.71
CA GLY A 771 15.05 -27.24 33.28
C GLY A 771 16.31 -28.02 33.67
N ASP A 772 16.45 -28.42 34.93
CA ASP A 772 17.54 -29.22 35.44
C ASP A 772 17.67 -30.58 34.73
N MET A 773 16.54 -31.19 34.35
CA MET A 773 16.56 -32.42 33.56
C MET A 773 17.06 -32.16 32.14
N LEU A 774 16.69 -31.06 31.53
CA LEU A 774 17.12 -30.68 30.17
C LEU A 774 18.60 -30.34 30.13
N ASP A 775 19.18 -29.76 31.19
CA ASP A 775 20.62 -29.54 31.32
C ASP A 775 21.38 -30.88 31.32
N GLN A 776 20.89 -31.87 32.06
CA GLN A 776 21.44 -33.23 32.05
C GLN A 776 21.32 -33.91 30.67
N VAL A 777 20.21 -33.60 29.91
CA VAL A 777 20.03 -34.13 28.53
C VAL A 777 21.14 -33.62 27.62
N THR A 778 21.43 -32.32 27.65
CA THR A 778 22.48 -31.71 26.80
C THR A 778 23.82 -32.39 27.02
N LEU A 779 24.18 -32.64 28.30
CA LEU A 779 25.41 -33.36 28.67
C LEU A 779 25.38 -34.83 28.25
N ALA A 780 24.24 -35.51 28.42
CA ALA A 780 24.12 -36.92 28.08
C ALA A 780 24.15 -37.15 26.56
N MET A 781 23.56 -36.26 25.77
CA MET A 781 23.62 -36.34 24.30
C MET A 781 25.05 -36.24 23.77
N GLN A 782 25.89 -35.36 24.39
CA GLN A 782 27.31 -35.24 24.05
C GLN A 782 28.14 -36.48 24.42
N ASN A 783 27.66 -37.27 25.41
CA ASN A 783 28.39 -38.42 25.95
C ASN A 783 27.80 -39.78 25.43
N GLY A 784 26.96 -39.81 24.42
CA GLY A 784 26.47 -41.02 23.80
C GLY A 784 25.19 -41.60 24.42
N GLY A 785 24.47 -40.78 25.19
CA GLY A 785 23.15 -41.11 25.76
C GLY A 785 23.16 -41.54 27.24
N ASP A 786 21.97 -41.62 27.84
CA ASP A 786 21.72 -42.07 29.22
C ASP A 786 20.34 -42.74 29.35
N ASN A 787 20.30 -44.05 29.44
CA ASN A 787 19.09 -44.83 29.58
C ASN A 787 18.29 -44.56 30.90
N ARG A 788 18.94 -44.07 31.95
CA ARG A 788 18.29 -43.74 33.22
C ARG A 788 17.57 -42.41 33.07
N LEU A 789 18.26 -41.42 32.55
CA LEU A 789 17.69 -40.10 32.26
C LEU A 789 16.54 -40.20 31.26
N ALA A 790 16.68 -41.01 30.22
CA ALA A 790 15.61 -41.30 29.25
C ALA A 790 14.35 -41.85 29.90
N ARG A 791 14.47 -42.76 30.89
CA ARG A 791 13.29 -43.23 31.63
C ARG A 791 12.68 -42.16 32.52
N GLN A 792 13.50 -41.35 33.15
CA GLN A 792 13.06 -40.26 34.02
C GLN A 792 12.24 -39.24 33.20
N ILE A 793 12.75 -38.79 32.07
CA ILE A 793 12.07 -37.81 31.16
C ILE A 793 10.76 -38.43 30.63
N ASN A 794 10.79 -39.64 30.13
CA ASN A 794 9.62 -40.34 29.56
C ASN A 794 8.51 -40.52 30.60
N SER A 795 8.81 -40.56 31.89
CA SER A 795 7.85 -40.65 32.98
C SER A 795 7.42 -39.33 33.56
N TYR A 796 8.10 -38.24 33.19
CA TYR A 796 7.76 -36.90 33.68
C TYR A 796 6.39 -36.45 33.17
N ARG A 797 5.57 -35.87 34.03
CA ARG A 797 4.27 -35.30 33.69
C ARG A 797 4.14 -33.93 34.31
N LEU A 798 3.86 -32.97 33.46
CA LEU A 798 3.61 -31.58 33.86
C LEU A 798 2.09 -31.37 33.95
N SER A 799 1.65 -30.73 35.04
CA SER A 799 0.28 -30.24 35.18
C SER A 799 0.26 -28.73 35.09
N ALA A 800 -0.64 -28.19 34.28
CA ALA A 800 -0.76 -26.77 34.09
C ALA A 800 -2.05 -26.22 34.67
N LYS A 801 -2.03 -24.92 34.96
CA LYS A 801 -3.20 -24.08 35.26
C LYS A 801 -3.24 -23.01 34.15
N GLY A 802 -4.36 -22.52 33.76
CA GLY A 802 -4.42 -21.43 32.78
C GLY A 802 -5.83 -21.03 32.40
N SER A 803 -5.99 -19.80 31.98
CA SER A 803 -7.26 -19.26 31.52
C SER A 803 -7.59 -19.68 30.06
N ASN A 804 -6.58 -19.89 29.22
CA ASN A 804 -6.72 -20.42 27.87
C ASN A 804 -6.41 -21.91 27.84
N VAL A 805 -7.40 -22.72 28.17
CA VAL A 805 -7.23 -24.17 28.32
C VAL A 805 -6.80 -24.84 27.02
N ALA A 806 -7.32 -24.42 25.87
CA ALA A 806 -7.00 -25.04 24.57
C ALA A 806 -5.52 -24.83 24.17
N LEU A 807 -5.02 -23.60 24.24
CA LEU A 807 -3.63 -23.27 23.90
C LEU A 807 -2.65 -23.89 24.89
N THR A 808 -2.97 -23.83 26.21
CA THR A 808 -2.15 -24.47 27.24
C THR A 808 -2.07 -25.99 27.05
N GLN A 809 -3.18 -26.65 26.73
CA GLN A 809 -3.20 -28.08 26.45
C GLN A 809 -2.38 -28.44 25.21
N HIS A 810 -2.52 -27.66 24.12
CA HIS A 810 -1.72 -27.84 22.92
C HIS A 810 -0.21 -27.76 23.21
N ARG A 811 0.24 -26.75 23.95
CA ARG A 811 1.66 -26.60 24.34
C ARG A 811 2.15 -27.74 25.22
N LEU A 812 1.32 -28.22 26.15
CA LEU A 812 1.64 -29.39 26.96
C LEU A 812 1.78 -30.66 26.13
N GLU A 813 0.88 -30.93 25.20
CA GLU A 813 0.93 -32.06 24.29
C GLU A 813 2.20 -32.04 23.43
N LYS A 814 2.56 -30.88 22.87
CA LYS A 814 3.78 -30.68 22.08
C LYS A 814 5.04 -30.82 22.93
N LEU A 815 5.05 -30.28 24.14
CA LEU A 815 6.14 -30.48 25.10
C LEU A 815 6.32 -31.98 25.46
N ASP A 816 5.24 -32.72 25.78
CA ASP A 816 5.28 -34.14 26.07
C ASP A 816 5.82 -34.95 24.87
N ALA A 817 5.41 -34.61 23.65
CA ALA A 817 5.92 -35.22 22.43
C ALA A 817 7.43 -34.95 22.25
N THR A 818 7.87 -33.70 22.46
CA THR A 818 9.31 -33.34 22.40
C THR A 818 10.12 -34.09 23.43
N LEU A 819 9.65 -34.17 24.68
CA LEU A 819 10.32 -34.91 25.76
C LEU A 819 10.43 -36.41 25.47
N LYS A 820 9.39 -37.02 24.90
CA LYS A 820 9.41 -38.44 24.45
C LYS A 820 10.44 -38.66 23.34
N GLY A 821 10.52 -37.70 22.38
CA GLY A 821 11.53 -37.71 21.32
C GLY A 821 12.97 -37.65 21.89
N ILE A 822 13.22 -36.72 22.81
CA ILE A 822 14.48 -36.60 23.55
C ILE A 822 14.82 -37.91 24.25
N ALA A 823 13.86 -38.50 25.00
CA ALA A 823 14.06 -39.75 25.71
C ALA A 823 14.35 -40.94 24.75
N ALA A 824 13.81 -40.92 23.54
CA ALA A 824 14.15 -41.90 22.52
C ALA A 824 15.60 -41.76 22.03
N GLY A 825 16.01 -40.52 21.72
CA GLY A 825 17.39 -40.21 21.31
C GLY A 825 18.46 -40.54 22.36
N LEU A 826 18.15 -40.43 23.66
CA LEU A 826 19.05 -40.77 24.74
C LEU A 826 19.24 -42.31 24.92
N ARG A 827 18.42 -43.16 24.29
CA ARG A 827 18.52 -44.60 24.39
C ARG A 827 19.49 -45.23 23.36
N GLY A 828 19.92 -44.45 22.36
CA GLY A 828 20.82 -44.88 21.28
C GLY A 828 20.06 -45.56 20.16
#